data_6dc9ad4f1e24ec244c248e0c80abb0be
#
_entry.id   6dc9ad4f1e24ec244c248e0c80abb0be
#
_cell.length_a   1.000
_cell.length_b   1.000
_cell.length_c   1.000
_cell.angle_alpha   90.00
_cell.angle_beta   90.00
_cell.angle_gamma   90.00
#
_symmetry.space_group_name_H-M   'P 1'
#
loop_
_entity.id
_entity.type
_entity.pdbx_description
1 polymer ?
#
loop_
_entity_poly.entity_id
_entity_poly.type
_entity_poly.pdbx_seq_one_letter_code
_entity_poly.pdbx_strand_id
1 'polypeptide(L)'
;MRKSLITTLLAGLTLLACTPEENPAGDTGFDVNLDIPTEIKIETDTKSIEFDVIDGKAPKSNDLIILDGPAGQKFCKILAVSSAKVQVELYSGIKEGQHKVSVQRNLDVKYLGTTKLSFNVYDDGIHAEGGSSVYGKISCNGVGIEGVVVSDGYDFAVTNKDGIYQLASKKKHGYVFVSVPSGYEVPADIVFPQLHKYLSKSASVAERVDFELKAVSGQNNFKMLVFGDLHMARRYNDIEQFAYFLDDVKNFVLAEGGNIYGQTLGDMTWDKYWVPNNYGLPEYKEQMKPLSGLTIFQTPGNHDHDMWESGDFDTMAKYKANIGPSYYSYNIGKVHFVVLDDIECTNPGAGGNSSHTNNIVQEQLDWLKKDLSYVSKDTPIVVCMHIQLFSDPGTGSTPNYAIKSSSAFAFEDILDDYNTVHIFTAHTHRVYNVDNTLTKNSIYEHNAGAVCACWWVTGIYHIEANIASDGVPGGYTVLNVKGNDISWQYKGTQYPISKQFHTYDRNMINLDRTLLLPSLKGDDITEWDARTQTWSGASTANEVYINVWNYDYNWKVEVTENGTPLTVTKVWDYDPLHMLAYTYERYRNGENAGHLTSKCFHMFKVTASAPDTTLEIKVTDRFGNVYTESMTRPKDFKVQNYYWSKMK
;
A
#
# COMPACT_ATOMS: atom_id res chain seq x y z
N MET A 1 -25.38 5.11 -55.51
CA MET A 1 -26.77 5.59 -55.57
C MET A 1 -27.55 5.06 -54.35
N ARG A 2 -28.22 5.92 -53.71
CA ARG A 2 -29.17 5.93 -52.58
C ARG A 2 -28.55 6.44 -51.28
N LYS A 3 -28.72 7.75 -51.08
CA LYS A 3 -28.66 8.50 -49.83
C LYS A 3 -29.89 8.13 -49.01
N SER A 4 -29.69 7.85 -47.73
CA SER A 4 -30.79 7.84 -46.76
C SER A 4 -30.52 8.95 -45.75
N LEU A 5 -31.37 9.94 -45.76
CA LEU A 5 -31.47 11.02 -44.76
C LEU A 5 -31.99 10.41 -43.44
N ILE A 6 -31.30 10.66 -42.36
CA ILE A 6 -31.89 10.56 -41.01
C ILE A 6 -32.04 11.97 -40.46
N THR A 7 -33.28 12.36 -40.34
CA THR A 7 -33.72 13.63 -39.79
C THR A 7 -33.62 13.57 -38.26
N THR A 8 -32.73 14.34 -37.69
CA THR A 8 -32.63 14.51 -36.23
C THR A 8 -33.64 15.58 -35.79
N LEU A 9 -34.61 15.16 -35.03
CA LEU A 9 -35.58 16.09 -34.39
C LEU A 9 -34.87 16.70 -33.16
N LEU A 10 -34.49 17.97 -33.25
CA LEU A 10 -34.06 18.79 -32.12
C LEU A 10 -35.33 19.33 -31.44
N ALA A 11 -35.67 18.76 -30.29
CA ALA A 11 -36.67 19.36 -29.40
C ALA A 11 -35.96 20.46 -28.58
N GLY A 12 -36.17 21.69 -28.99
CA GLY A 12 -35.73 22.86 -28.23
C GLY A 12 -36.61 23.01 -26.97
N LEU A 13 -36.03 22.77 -25.80
CA LEU A 13 -36.62 23.25 -24.55
C LEU A 13 -36.20 24.71 -24.38
N THR A 14 -37.08 25.62 -24.70
CA THR A 14 -37.01 27.02 -24.28
C THR A 14 -37.27 27.10 -22.78
N LEU A 15 -36.21 27.31 -22.00
CA LEU A 15 -36.34 27.75 -20.63
C LEU A 15 -36.88 29.16 -20.59
N LEU A 16 -38.17 29.27 -20.33
CA LEU A 16 -38.78 30.53 -19.90
C LEU A 16 -38.22 30.86 -18.52
N ALA A 17 -37.44 31.90 -18.43
CA ALA A 17 -37.10 32.54 -17.18
C ALA A 17 -38.37 33.16 -16.59
N CYS A 18 -39.03 32.45 -15.71
CA CYS A 18 -40.05 33.03 -14.85
C CYS A 18 -39.33 33.80 -13.74
N THR A 19 -39.42 35.11 -13.73
CA THR A 19 -39.27 35.91 -12.52
C THR A 19 -40.28 35.41 -11.50
N PRO A 20 -39.87 35.16 -10.23
CA PRO A 20 -40.86 34.75 -9.24
C PRO A 20 -41.71 35.94 -8.86
N GLU A 21 -42.95 35.99 -9.34
CA GLU A 21 -44.00 36.74 -8.64
C GLU A 21 -44.18 36.09 -7.27
N GLU A 22 -44.25 36.91 -6.23
CA GLU A 22 -44.63 36.49 -4.88
C GLU A 22 -46.00 35.84 -4.95
N ASN A 23 -46.05 34.53 -4.89
CA ASN A 23 -47.31 33.80 -4.76
C ASN A 23 -47.77 33.88 -3.30
N PRO A 24 -48.95 34.39 -3.00
CA PRO A 24 -49.50 34.35 -1.66
C PRO A 24 -49.70 32.88 -1.27
N ALA A 25 -49.29 32.56 -0.04
CA ALA A 25 -49.25 31.25 0.57
C ALA A 25 -50.52 30.44 0.28
N GLY A 26 -50.44 29.49 -0.67
CA GLY A 26 -51.34 28.36 -0.74
C GLY A 26 -51.07 27.44 0.45
N ASP A 27 -52.12 27.10 1.17
CA ASP A 27 -52.10 26.14 2.27
C ASP A 27 -51.51 24.80 1.77
N THR A 28 -50.27 24.51 2.05
CA THR A 28 -49.53 23.33 1.57
C THR A 28 -49.88 22.04 2.32
N GLY A 29 -50.99 22.03 3.06
CA GLY A 29 -51.55 20.81 3.67
C GLY A 29 -50.73 20.18 4.83
N PHE A 30 -49.59 20.77 5.23
CA PHE A 30 -48.90 20.35 6.44
C PHE A 30 -48.48 21.55 7.29
N ASP A 31 -48.64 21.39 8.59
CA ASP A 31 -48.48 22.46 9.57
C ASP A 31 -47.13 22.33 10.27
N VAL A 32 -46.14 23.07 9.77
CA VAL A 32 -44.79 23.19 10.37
C VAL A 32 -44.49 24.65 10.61
N ASN A 33 -44.04 24.97 11.82
CA ASN A 33 -43.70 26.34 12.19
C ASN A 33 -42.39 26.34 13.02
N LEU A 34 -41.37 26.99 12.47
CA LEU A 34 -40.06 27.09 13.11
C LEU A 34 -39.71 28.57 13.28
N ASP A 35 -39.07 28.90 14.41
CA ASP A 35 -38.42 30.20 14.57
C ASP A 35 -37.13 30.20 13.74
N ILE A 36 -37.09 31.07 12.72
CA ILE A 36 -35.92 31.21 11.85
C ILE A 36 -35.18 32.48 12.27
N PRO A 37 -34.04 32.36 12.99
CA PRO A 37 -33.26 33.51 13.42
C PRO A 37 -32.79 34.36 12.24
N THR A 38 -32.73 35.65 12.38
CA THR A 38 -32.24 36.56 11.33
C THR A 38 -30.78 36.30 10.96
N GLU A 39 -29.99 35.79 11.92
CA GLU A 39 -28.61 35.36 11.72
C GLU A 39 -28.28 34.14 12.59
N ILE A 40 -27.61 33.18 11.98
CA ILE A 40 -27.05 32.01 12.66
C ILE A 40 -25.52 32.07 12.49
N LYS A 41 -24.82 32.10 13.60
CA LYS A 41 -23.36 32.03 13.62
C LYS A 41 -22.95 30.57 13.70
N ILE A 42 -22.17 30.15 12.73
CA ILE A 42 -21.67 28.77 12.58
C ILE A 42 -20.20 28.78 13.01
N GLU A 43 -19.85 27.98 13.99
CA GLU A 43 -18.45 27.71 14.35
C GLU A 43 -17.83 26.71 13.39
N THR A 44 -16.51 26.71 13.22
CA THR A 44 -15.78 25.96 12.18
C THR A 44 -16.08 24.46 12.18
N ASP A 45 -16.43 23.89 13.34
CA ASP A 45 -16.69 22.45 13.51
C ASP A 45 -18.19 22.10 13.63
N THR A 46 -19.08 23.07 13.44
CA THR A 46 -20.52 22.87 13.57
C THR A 46 -21.03 21.98 12.43
N LYS A 47 -21.52 20.79 12.76
CA LYS A 47 -22.09 19.83 11.80
C LYS A 47 -23.62 19.91 11.70
N SER A 48 -24.26 20.66 12.59
CA SER A 48 -25.72 20.83 12.63
C SER A 48 -26.09 22.18 13.20
N ILE A 49 -27.29 22.67 12.83
CA ILE A 49 -27.94 23.84 13.41
C ILE A 49 -29.26 23.44 14.05
N GLU A 50 -29.74 24.22 15.00
CA GLU A 50 -31.02 24.00 15.67
C GLU A 50 -31.99 25.16 15.37
N PHE A 51 -33.28 24.81 15.22
CA PHE A 51 -34.38 25.75 15.15
C PHE A 51 -35.38 25.45 16.27
N ASP A 52 -35.93 26.47 16.89
CA ASP A 52 -37.02 26.30 17.85
C ASP A 52 -38.34 26.04 17.14
N VAL A 53 -39.15 25.16 17.70
CA VAL A 53 -40.47 24.82 17.19
C VAL A 53 -41.49 25.74 17.82
N ILE A 54 -42.30 26.41 16.98
CA ILE A 54 -43.38 27.31 17.42
C ILE A 54 -44.69 26.54 17.47
N ASP A 55 -45.47 26.76 18.54
CA ASP A 55 -46.81 26.17 18.76
C ASP A 55 -46.86 24.64 18.67
N GLY A 56 -45.75 23.97 18.94
CA GLY A 56 -45.63 22.51 18.84
C GLY A 56 -45.74 21.95 17.41
N LYS A 57 -45.63 22.81 16.38
CA LYS A 57 -45.77 22.46 14.96
C LYS A 57 -44.43 22.01 14.37
N ALA A 58 -43.93 20.90 14.85
CA ALA A 58 -42.63 20.32 14.44
C ALA A 58 -42.71 19.63 13.07
N PRO A 59 -41.63 19.62 12.29
CA PRO A 59 -41.51 18.74 11.12
C PRO A 59 -41.49 17.26 11.53
N LYS A 60 -41.73 16.36 10.60
CA LYS A 60 -41.48 14.92 10.79
C LYS A 60 -40.02 14.60 10.61
N SER A 61 -39.54 13.53 11.22
CA SER A 61 -38.11 13.10 11.11
C SER A 61 -37.69 12.77 9.67
N ASN A 62 -38.61 12.46 8.78
CA ASN A 62 -38.34 12.19 7.37
C ASN A 62 -38.61 13.40 6.43
N ASP A 63 -39.01 14.56 6.96
CA ASP A 63 -39.01 15.80 6.19
C ASP A 63 -37.54 16.26 5.94
N LEU A 64 -37.35 17.10 4.93
CA LEU A 64 -36.06 17.72 4.64
C LEU A 64 -36.15 19.22 4.88
N ILE A 65 -35.10 19.79 5.46
CA ILE A 65 -34.95 21.24 5.50
C ILE A 65 -34.13 21.66 4.29
N ILE A 66 -34.63 22.62 3.55
CA ILE A 66 -33.97 23.17 2.37
C ILE A 66 -33.31 24.48 2.78
N LEU A 67 -31.99 24.57 2.57
CA LEU A 67 -31.21 25.82 2.68
C LEU A 67 -30.85 26.27 1.25
N ASP A 68 -31.47 27.33 0.79
CA ASP A 68 -31.22 27.91 -0.53
C ASP A 68 -30.42 29.21 -0.40
N GLY A 69 -29.15 29.15 -0.72
CA GLY A 69 -28.17 30.22 -0.46
C GLY A 69 -27.08 30.34 -1.55
N PRO A 70 -25.94 30.99 -1.24
CA PRO A 70 -24.88 31.27 -2.24
C PRO A 70 -24.28 30.01 -2.90
N ALA A 71 -24.39 28.83 -2.26
CA ALA A 71 -23.97 27.55 -2.82
C ALA A 71 -25.09 26.80 -3.56
N GLY A 72 -26.22 27.48 -3.83
CA GLY A 72 -27.45 26.89 -4.38
C GLY A 72 -28.27 26.16 -3.33
N GLN A 73 -29.30 25.49 -3.81
CA GLN A 73 -30.28 24.79 -2.96
C GLN A 73 -29.69 23.47 -2.44
N LYS A 74 -29.77 23.27 -1.12
CA LYS A 74 -29.27 22.06 -0.43
C LYS A 74 -30.34 21.46 0.46
N PHE A 75 -30.49 20.16 0.39
CA PHE A 75 -31.46 19.37 1.15
C PHE A 75 -30.78 18.79 2.38
N CYS A 76 -31.14 19.30 3.54
CA CYS A 76 -30.51 18.94 4.83
C CYS A 76 -31.43 17.97 5.58
N LYS A 77 -30.82 16.92 6.14
CA LYS A 77 -31.55 15.93 6.93
C LYS A 77 -31.90 16.46 8.31
N ILE A 78 -33.03 16.06 8.85
CA ILE A 78 -33.35 16.26 10.25
C ILE A 78 -32.66 15.15 11.06
N LEU A 79 -31.75 15.55 11.95
CA LEU A 79 -30.99 14.64 12.81
C LEU A 79 -31.78 14.27 14.07
N ALA A 80 -32.49 15.27 14.64
CA ALA A 80 -33.35 15.08 15.79
C ALA A 80 -34.54 16.06 15.72
N VAL A 81 -35.71 15.65 16.24
CA VAL A 81 -36.92 16.47 16.33
C VAL A 81 -37.63 16.21 17.64
N SER A 82 -38.07 17.29 18.28
CA SER A 82 -38.92 17.29 19.47
C SER A 82 -40.07 18.29 19.31
N SER A 83 -40.92 18.39 20.30
CA SER A 83 -41.96 19.44 20.33
C SER A 83 -41.39 20.85 20.53
N ALA A 84 -40.12 20.98 20.92
CA ALA A 84 -39.51 22.28 21.20
C ALA A 84 -38.39 22.64 20.21
N LYS A 85 -37.69 21.64 19.63
CA LYS A 85 -36.51 21.88 18.80
C LYS A 85 -36.39 20.87 17.64
N VAL A 86 -35.83 21.34 16.55
CA VAL A 86 -35.38 20.52 15.44
C VAL A 86 -33.91 20.75 15.16
N GLN A 87 -33.13 19.67 15.11
CA GLN A 87 -31.69 19.68 14.75
C GLN A 87 -31.55 19.25 13.29
N VAL A 88 -30.82 20.05 12.53
CA VAL A 88 -30.68 19.91 11.07
C VAL A 88 -29.22 19.77 10.69
N GLU A 89 -28.90 18.79 9.88
CA GLU A 89 -27.56 18.56 9.34
C GLU A 89 -27.11 19.74 8.46
N LEU A 90 -25.89 20.23 8.65
CA LEU A 90 -25.28 21.17 7.72
C LEU A 90 -24.56 20.42 6.61
N TYR A 91 -24.81 20.80 5.35
CA TYR A 91 -24.14 20.20 4.21
C TYR A 91 -22.68 20.69 4.09
N SER A 92 -21.83 19.83 3.53
CA SER A 92 -20.44 20.18 3.26
C SER A 92 -20.33 21.28 2.19
N GLY A 93 -19.47 22.28 2.42
CA GLY A 93 -19.27 23.40 1.50
C GLY A 93 -20.36 24.49 1.58
N ILE A 94 -21.08 24.57 2.71
CA ILE A 94 -21.95 25.70 3.01
C ILE A 94 -21.16 27.02 2.91
N LYS A 95 -21.77 28.06 2.34
CA LYS A 95 -21.16 29.39 2.18
C LYS A 95 -21.87 30.42 3.03
N GLU A 96 -21.13 31.42 3.51
CA GLU A 96 -21.73 32.59 4.16
C GLU A 96 -22.71 33.32 3.25
N GLY A 97 -23.70 33.95 3.84
CA GLY A 97 -24.68 34.77 3.16
C GLY A 97 -26.12 34.43 3.52
N GLN A 98 -27.04 35.07 2.82
CA GLN A 98 -28.48 34.86 3.03
C GLN A 98 -28.91 33.49 2.49
N HIS A 99 -29.67 32.78 3.32
CA HIS A 99 -30.26 31.47 2.98
C HIS A 99 -31.77 31.52 3.22
N LYS A 100 -32.53 31.16 2.21
CA LYS A 100 -33.95 30.86 2.39
C LYS A 100 -34.10 29.49 3.04
N VAL A 101 -34.90 29.40 4.08
CA VAL A 101 -35.18 28.17 4.82
C VAL A 101 -36.57 27.70 4.46
N SER A 102 -36.69 26.48 3.98
CA SER A 102 -37.96 25.84 3.68
C SER A 102 -37.99 24.42 4.22
N VAL A 103 -39.17 23.85 4.42
CA VAL A 103 -39.35 22.44 4.76
C VAL A 103 -40.02 21.72 3.60
N GLN A 104 -39.52 20.54 3.27
CA GLN A 104 -40.09 19.67 2.25
C GLN A 104 -40.67 18.40 2.85
N ARG A 105 -41.89 18.06 2.49
CA ARG A 105 -42.55 16.79 2.77
C ARG A 105 -43.09 16.22 1.47
N ASN A 106 -42.57 15.09 1.01
CA ASN A 106 -42.84 14.55 -0.32
C ASN A 106 -42.49 15.55 -1.42
N LEU A 107 -43.49 15.99 -2.20
CA LEU A 107 -43.32 17.01 -3.24
C LEU A 107 -43.73 18.43 -2.80
N ASP A 108 -44.30 18.56 -1.61
CA ASP A 108 -44.76 19.83 -1.09
C ASP A 108 -43.62 20.57 -0.36
N VAL A 109 -43.45 21.85 -0.65
CA VAL A 109 -42.45 22.71 -0.04
C VAL A 109 -43.13 23.91 0.62
N LYS A 110 -42.81 24.12 1.91
CA LYS A 110 -43.29 25.28 2.66
C LYS A 110 -42.09 26.17 3.01
N TYR A 111 -42.17 27.43 2.63
CA TYR A 111 -41.21 28.46 3.06
C TYR A 111 -41.42 28.80 4.54
N LEU A 112 -40.32 28.87 5.30
CA LEU A 112 -40.33 29.14 6.74
C LEU A 112 -39.72 30.50 7.11
N GLY A 113 -38.72 30.97 6.36
CA GLY A 113 -38.07 32.24 6.65
C GLY A 113 -36.72 32.37 5.94
N THR A 114 -35.99 33.42 6.28
CA THR A 114 -34.66 33.68 5.76
C THR A 114 -33.72 33.93 6.92
N THR A 115 -32.53 33.32 6.88
CA THR A 115 -31.48 33.52 7.83
C THR A 115 -30.17 33.90 7.13
N LYS A 116 -29.35 34.70 7.76
CA LYS A 116 -27.98 34.92 7.32
C LYS A 116 -27.08 33.91 8.05
N LEU A 117 -26.42 33.03 7.30
CA LEU A 117 -25.36 32.21 7.86
C LEU A 117 -24.06 33.00 7.84
N SER A 118 -23.43 33.16 8.98
CA SER A 118 -22.12 33.80 9.14
C SER A 118 -21.22 32.84 9.91
N PHE A 119 -19.98 32.67 9.42
CA PHE A 119 -19.00 31.89 10.14
C PHE A 119 -18.39 32.74 11.25
N ASN A 120 -18.54 32.31 12.48
CA ASN A 120 -17.72 32.81 13.57
C ASN A 120 -16.33 32.18 13.35
N VAL A 121 -15.48 32.89 12.63
CA VAL A 121 -14.05 32.57 12.65
C VAL A 121 -13.60 32.97 14.05
N TYR A 122 -13.55 31.99 14.97
CA TYR A 122 -12.85 32.20 16.21
C TYR A 122 -11.39 32.46 15.82
N ASP A 123 -10.98 33.71 15.94
CA ASP A 123 -9.60 34.11 15.74
C ASP A 123 -8.77 33.58 16.92
N ASP A 124 -8.17 32.42 16.75
CA ASP A 124 -7.27 31.84 17.74
C ASP A 124 -5.85 32.44 17.68
N GLY A 125 -5.69 33.53 16.91
CA GLY A 125 -4.43 34.24 16.75
C GLY A 125 -3.43 33.56 15.82
N ILE A 126 -3.85 32.49 15.12
CA ILE A 126 -2.97 31.77 14.17
C ILE A 126 -3.21 32.31 12.75
N HIS A 127 -2.26 33.08 12.25
CA HIS A 127 -2.30 33.70 10.93
C HIS A 127 -1.05 33.37 10.14
N ALA A 128 -1.15 33.51 8.82
CA ALA A 128 0.02 33.44 7.95
C ALA A 128 1.01 34.55 8.26
N GLU A 129 2.23 34.19 8.51
CA GLU A 129 3.34 35.16 8.60
C GLU A 129 3.82 35.56 7.20
N GLY A 130 4.54 36.69 7.10
CA GLY A 130 5.02 37.19 5.82
C GLY A 130 5.88 36.14 5.06
N GLY A 131 5.44 35.80 3.84
CA GLY A 131 6.09 34.78 3.00
C GLY A 131 5.52 33.37 3.12
N SER A 132 4.69 33.07 4.13
CA SER A 132 4.05 31.76 4.26
C SER A 132 2.81 31.67 3.37
N SER A 133 2.70 30.56 2.63
CA SER A 133 1.53 30.24 1.81
C SER A 133 0.72 29.06 2.38
N VAL A 134 1.30 28.28 3.30
CA VAL A 134 0.62 27.26 4.10
C VAL A 134 1.05 27.45 5.56
N TYR A 135 0.09 27.44 6.46
CA TYR A 135 0.33 27.57 7.90
C TYR A 135 -0.70 26.76 8.68
N GLY A 136 -0.45 26.51 9.95
CA GLY A 136 -1.44 25.81 10.78
C GLY A 136 -0.88 25.36 12.10
N LYS A 137 -1.67 24.54 12.78
CA LYS A 137 -1.34 23.97 14.09
C LYS A 137 -1.31 22.45 14.02
N ILE A 138 -0.31 21.86 14.66
CA ILE A 138 -0.28 20.42 14.93
C ILE A 138 -0.50 20.23 16.43
N SER A 139 -1.52 19.44 16.79
CA SER A 139 -1.95 19.29 18.18
C SER A 139 -2.31 17.84 18.51
N CYS A 140 -2.34 17.56 19.79
CA CYS A 140 -2.93 16.36 20.37
C CYS A 140 -3.85 16.78 21.51
N ASN A 141 -5.14 16.45 21.44
CA ASN A 141 -6.18 16.90 22.36
C ASN A 141 -6.19 18.42 22.54
N GLY A 142 -6.00 19.18 21.43
CA GLY A 142 -5.96 20.64 21.41
C GLY A 142 -4.65 21.27 21.89
N VAL A 143 -3.72 20.49 22.47
CA VAL A 143 -2.40 20.97 22.92
C VAL A 143 -1.41 20.90 21.77
N GLY A 144 -0.73 22.02 21.47
CA GLY A 144 0.28 22.07 20.40
C GLY A 144 1.45 21.12 20.64
N ILE A 145 2.00 20.57 19.58
CA ILE A 145 3.16 19.68 19.62
C ILE A 145 4.35 20.41 18.99
N GLU A 146 5.39 20.65 19.77
CA GLU A 146 6.63 21.30 19.33
C GLU A 146 7.51 20.32 18.53
N GLY A 147 8.28 20.86 17.56
CA GLY A 147 9.32 20.12 16.86
C GLY A 147 8.84 19.18 15.77
N VAL A 148 7.57 19.25 15.38
CA VAL A 148 7.03 18.41 14.31
C VAL A 148 7.41 18.96 12.94
N VAL A 149 7.97 18.12 12.10
CA VAL A 149 8.37 18.47 10.73
C VAL A 149 7.16 18.40 9.81
N VAL A 150 6.97 19.44 8.99
CA VAL A 150 5.92 19.55 7.97
C VAL A 150 6.58 19.82 6.63
N SER A 151 6.12 19.17 5.57
CA SER A 151 6.64 19.37 4.21
C SER A 151 5.52 19.33 3.15
N ASP A 152 5.77 19.97 2.02
CA ASP A 152 4.94 19.86 0.80
C ASP A 152 5.60 19.00 -0.29
N GLY A 153 6.70 18.32 0.07
CA GLY A 153 7.54 17.56 -0.84
C GLY A 153 8.74 18.35 -1.38
N TYR A 154 8.85 19.65 -1.09
CA TYR A 154 9.98 20.52 -1.47
C TYR A 154 10.49 21.31 -0.28
N ASP A 155 9.62 22.09 0.32
CA ASP A 155 9.92 22.98 1.42
C ASP A 155 9.54 22.34 2.76
N PHE A 156 10.17 22.82 3.83
CA PHE A 156 9.99 22.31 5.18
C PHE A 156 9.69 23.41 6.17
N ALA A 157 8.88 23.09 7.16
CA ALA A 157 8.69 23.88 8.35
C ALA A 157 8.74 22.98 9.59
N VAL A 158 9.02 23.56 10.75
CA VAL A 158 8.99 22.86 12.03
C VAL A 158 8.07 23.62 12.96
N THR A 159 7.23 22.91 13.71
CA THR A 159 6.32 23.54 14.66
C THR A 159 7.06 24.17 15.84
N ASN A 160 6.60 25.35 16.26
CA ASN A 160 7.07 26.02 17.47
C ASN A 160 6.46 25.37 18.74
N LYS A 161 6.76 25.94 19.92
CA LYS A 161 6.27 25.49 21.24
C LYS A 161 4.74 25.42 21.36
N ASP A 162 4.00 26.19 20.55
CA ASP A 162 2.54 26.22 20.54
C ASP A 162 1.96 25.27 19.46
N GLY A 163 2.83 24.51 18.77
CA GLY A 163 2.48 23.59 17.70
C GLY A 163 2.22 24.27 16.35
N ILE A 164 2.58 25.55 16.20
CA ILE A 164 2.30 26.34 15.00
C ILE A 164 3.47 26.21 14.01
N TYR A 165 3.15 26.00 12.74
CA TYR A 165 4.11 26.00 11.63
C TYR A 165 3.76 27.04 10.58
N GLN A 166 4.79 27.50 9.85
CA GLN A 166 4.72 28.46 8.77
C GLN A 166 5.56 27.98 7.60
N LEU A 167 4.93 27.63 6.46
CA LEU A 167 5.58 27.03 5.31
C LEU A 167 5.45 27.91 4.07
N ALA A 168 6.59 28.24 3.46
CA ALA A 168 6.67 29.01 2.22
C ALA A 168 6.51 28.09 0.98
N SER A 169 5.40 27.39 0.90
CA SER A 169 5.11 26.40 -0.15
C SER A 169 4.78 27.04 -1.51
N LYS A 170 5.33 26.47 -2.57
CA LYS A 170 4.90 26.75 -3.97
C LYS A 170 3.67 25.92 -4.37
N LYS A 171 3.20 25.04 -3.49
CA LYS A 171 2.03 24.15 -3.69
C LYS A 171 2.09 23.30 -4.95
N LYS A 172 3.30 22.91 -5.37
CA LYS A 172 3.53 22.19 -6.63
C LYS A 172 2.84 20.81 -6.65
N HIS A 173 2.90 20.06 -5.55
CA HIS A 173 2.21 18.77 -5.41
C HIS A 173 0.73 18.89 -5.03
N GLY A 174 0.27 20.08 -4.63
CA GLY A 174 -1.13 20.30 -4.22
C GLY A 174 -1.50 19.69 -2.86
N TYR A 175 -0.53 19.32 -2.03
CA TYR A 175 -0.73 18.82 -0.66
C TYR A 175 0.36 19.33 0.29
N VAL A 176 0.09 19.15 1.58
CA VAL A 176 1.07 19.28 2.65
C VAL A 176 0.93 18.06 3.55
N PHE A 177 2.02 17.56 4.10
CA PHE A 177 2.04 16.41 4.99
C PHE A 177 2.88 16.65 6.24
N VAL A 178 2.59 15.86 7.27
CA VAL A 178 3.33 15.84 8.52
C VAL A 178 4.23 14.60 8.58
N SER A 179 5.53 14.78 8.88
CA SER A 179 6.38 13.69 9.31
C SER A 179 5.97 13.31 10.73
N VAL A 180 5.11 12.29 10.86
CA VAL A 180 4.49 11.91 12.13
C VAL A 180 5.57 11.67 13.18
N PRO A 181 5.58 12.40 14.30
CA PRO A 181 6.63 12.23 15.30
C PRO A 181 6.44 10.97 16.13
N SER A 182 7.54 10.44 16.69
CA SER A 182 7.50 9.33 17.64
C SER A 182 6.57 9.61 18.81
N GLY A 183 5.84 8.58 19.25
CA GLY A 183 4.84 8.69 20.32
C GLY A 183 3.47 9.18 19.88
N TYR A 184 3.30 9.40 18.57
CA TYR A 184 2.02 9.81 17.98
C TYR A 184 1.65 8.99 16.75
N GLU A 185 0.36 9.05 16.42
CA GLU A 185 -0.24 8.52 15.18
C GLU A 185 -1.18 9.56 14.58
N VAL A 186 -1.40 9.47 13.28
CA VAL A 186 -2.49 10.16 12.59
C VAL A 186 -3.72 9.25 12.53
N PRO A 187 -4.95 9.78 12.41
CA PRO A 187 -6.11 8.97 12.08
C PRO A 187 -5.88 8.18 10.78
N ALA A 188 -6.47 7.02 10.66
CA ALA A 188 -6.47 6.25 9.43
C ALA A 188 -7.88 6.15 8.82
N ASP A 189 -7.97 6.29 7.50
CA ASP A 189 -9.16 5.94 6.72
C ASP A 189 -8.98 4.51 6.18
N ILE A 190 -9.80 3.57 6.65
CA ILE A 190 -9.62 2.13 6.44
C ILE A 190 -8.27 1.68 7.04
N VAL A 191 -7.20 1.70 6.24
CA VAL A 191 -5.81 1.41 6.64
C VAL A 191 -4.85 2.56 6.32
N PHE A 192 -5.32 3.58 5.57
CA PHE A 192 -4.50 4.66 4.99
C PHE A 192 -4.31 5.79 6.00
N PRO A 193 -3.08 6.05 6.48
CA PRO A 193 -2.83 7.11 7.44
C PRO A 193 -3.09 8.48 6.82
N GLN A 194 -3.84 9.33 7.52
CA GLN A 194 -4.22 10.67 7.08
C GLN A 194 -3.13 11.69 7.45
N LEU A 195 -1.89 11.41 7.03
CA LEU A 195 -0.72 12.24 7.32
C LEU A 195 -0.61 13.50 6.43
N HIS A 196 -1.46 13.61 5.41
CA HIS A 196 -1.45 14.73 4.45
C HIS A 196 -2.84 15.36 4.30
N LYS A 197 -2.84 16.59 3.80
CA LYS A 197 -4.07 17.31 3.41
C LYS A 197 -3.85 18.01 2.08
N TYR A 198 -4.87 17.96 1.22
CA TYR A 198 -4.84 18.64 -0.08
C TYR A 198 -5.00 20.14 0.09
N LEU A 199 -4.33 20.90 -0.77
CA LEU A 199 -4.38 22.35 -0.82
C LEU A 199 -5.35 22.79 -1.93
N SER A 200 -6.22 23.73 -1.61
CA SER A 200 -7.30 24.17 -2.51
C SER A 200 -7.04 25.54 -3.12
N LYS A 201 -6.14 26.33 -2.52
CA LYS A 201 -5.86 27.70 -2.94
C LYS A 201 -4.56 27.77 -3.73
N SER A 202 -4.44 28.77 -4.60
CA SER A 202 -3.20 29.03 -5.34
C SER A 202 -2.03 29.35 -4.40
N ALA A 203 -0.80 29.24 -4.89
CA ALA A 203 0.40 29.54 -4.11
C ALA A 203 0.49 30.99 -3.61
N SER A 204 -0.22 31.92 -4.26
CA SER A 204 -0.29 33.34 -3.85
C SER A 204 -1.27 33.62 -2.70
N VAL A 205 -2.06 32.62 -2.30
CA VAL A 205 -3.06 32.76 -1.24
C VAL A 205 -2.69 31.86 -0.07
N ALA A 206 -2.51 32.42 1.10
CA ALA A 206 -2.23 31.66 2.31
C ALA A 206 -3.41 30.73 2.67
N GLU A 207 -3.12 29.52 3.08
CA GLU A 207 -4.09 28.49 3.41
C GLU A 207 -3.73 27.85 4.74
N ARG A 208 -4.71 27.79 5.65
CA ARG A 208 -4.54 27.15 6.95
C ARG A 208 -4.80 25.66 6.83
N VAL A 209 -3.89 24.85 7.36
CA VAL A 209 -3.97 23.40 7.41
C VAL A 209 -3.53 22.91 8.78
N ASP A 210 -4.46 22.45 9.59
CA ASP A 210 -4.19 21.94 10.93
C ASP A 210 -4.15 20.41 10.90
N PHE A 211 -3.35 19.79 11.79
CA PHE A 211 -3.32 18.35 12.01
C PHE A 211 -3.58 18.03 13.48
N GLU A 212 -4.47 17.08 13.73
CA GLU A 212 -4.68 16.51 15.06
C GLU A 212 -4.07 15.11 15.11
N LEU A 213 -3.13 14.91 16.02
CA LEU A 213 -2.45 13.64 16.23
C LEU A 213 -3.01 12.95 17.47
N LYS A 214 -2.85 11.65 17.54
CA LYS A 214 -3.23 10.82 18.68
C LYS A 214 -1.97 10.30 19.36
N ALA A 215 -1.83 10.53 20.67
CA ALA A 215 -0.72 9.98 21.44
C ALA A 215 -0.83 8.44 21.55
N VAL A 216 0.31 7.77 21.37
CA VAL A 216 0.44 6.31 21.44
C VAL A 216 1.58 5.93 22.38
N SER A 217 1.33 4.97 23.26
CA SER A 217 2.33 4.45 24.18
C SER A 217 3.00 3.18 23.64
N GLY A 218 4.22 2.92 24.11
CA GLY A 218 4.90 1.65 23.85
C GLY A 218 5.48 1.48 22.45
N GLN A 219 5.51 2.52 21.62
CA GLN A 219 6.02 2.48 20.25
C GLN A 219 7.50 2.07 20.11
N ASN A 220 8.28 2.05 21.19
CA ASN A 220 9.65 1.54 21.14
C ASN A 220 9.74 0.03 20.81
N ASN A 221 8.64 -0.68 20.96
CA ASN A 221 8.53 -2.09 20.58
C ASN A 221 7.33 -2.25 19.65
N PHE A 222 7.60 -2.56 18.40
CA PHE A 222 6.55 -2.73 17.41
C PHE A 222 6.93 -3.76 16.35
N LYS A 223 5.94 -4.18 15.56
CA LYS A 223 6.13 -4.93 14.33
C LYS A 223 5.71 -4.10 13.13
N MET A 224 6.47 -4.19 12.03
CA MET A 224 6.08 -3.67 10.72
C MET A 224 5.89 -4.85 9.77
N LEU A 225 4.70 -4.97 9.19
CA LEU A 225 4.39 -5.96 8.16
C LEU A 225 4.66 -5.32 6.80
N VAL A 226 5.64 -5.85 6.07
CA VAL A 226 6.10 -5.26 4.81
C VAL A 226 5.57 -6.08 3.63
N PHE A 227 4.79 -5.44 2.76
CA PHE A 227 4.03 -6.04 1.67
C PHE A 227 4.56 -5.57 0.31
N GLY A 228 5.20 -6.44 -0.46
CA GLY A 228 5.61 -6.15 -1.84
C GLY A 228 4.57 -6.63 -2.86
N ASP A 229 4.44 -5.94 -3.99
CA ASP A 229 3.79 -6.43 -5.22
C ASP A 229 2.44 -7.13 -5.00
N LEU A 230 1.39 -6.37 -4.72
CA LEU A 230 0.05 -6.91 -4.53
C LEU A 230 -0.63 -7.22 -5.87
N HIS A 231 -0.39 -6.41 -6.90
CA HIS A 231 -0.88 -6.57 -8.28
C HIS A 231 -2.37 -6.91 -8.41
N MET A 232 -3.20 -6.20 -7.66
CA MET A 232 -4.64 -6.37 -7.73
C MET A 232 -5.19 -5.82 -9.04
N ALA A 233 -5.92 -6.62 -9.79
CA ALA A 233 -6.37 -6.27 -11.13
C ALA A 233 -7.75 -6.81 -11.50
N ARG A 234 -8.45 -7.47 -10.58
CA ARG A 234 -9.69 -8.22 -10.85
C ARG A 234 -9.51 -9.14 -12.06
N ARG A 235 -8.42 -9.91 -12.04
CA ARG A 235 -7.98 -10.81 -13.09
C ARG A 235 -7.91 -12.23 -12.57
N TYR A 236 -8.53 -13.17 -13.28
CA TYR A 236 -8.62 -14.57 -12.85
C TYR A 236 -9.26 -14.67 -11.45
N ASN A 237 -8.58 -15.30 -10.50
CA ASN A 237 -8.98 -15.44 -9.10
C ASN A 237 -8.08 -14.64 -8.13
N ASP A 238 -7.48 -13.54 -8.58
CA ASP A 238 -6.60 -12.71 -7.74
C ASP A 238 -7.30 -12.17 -6.49
N ILE A 239 -8.57 -11.74 -6.61
CA ILE A 239 -9.40 -11.28 -5.48
C ILE A 239 -9.58 -12.39 -4.43
N GLU A 240 -9.84 -13.63 -4.88
CA GLU A 240 -10.01 -14.77 -3.99
C GLU A 240 -8.69 -15.14 -3.28
N GLN A 241 -7.59 -15.16 -4.02
CA GLN A 241 -6.27 -15.41 -3.45
C GLN A 241 -5.86 -14.31 -2.47
N PHE A 242 -6.16 -13.06 -2.80
CA PHE A 242 -5.89 -11.93 -1.91
C PHE A 242 -6.70 -11.99 -0.61
N ALA A 243 -7.90 -12.58 -0.63
CA ALA A 243 -8.68 -12.79 0.59
C ALA A 243 -7.94 -13.70 1.59
N TYR A 244 -7.23 -14.73 1.13
CA TYR A 244 -6.39 -15.56 2.01
C TYR A 244 -5.23 -14.78 2.63
N PHE A 245 -4.63 -13.85 1.88
CA PHE A 245 -3.62 -12.95 2.43
C PHE A 245 -4.21 -12.01 3.50
N LEU A 246 -5.36 -11.38 3.23
CA LEU A 246 -6.02 -10.50 4.19
C LEU A 246 -6.38 -11.24 5.49
N ASP A 247 -6.89 -12.47 5.37
CA ASP A 247 -7.20 -13.32 6.52
C ASP A 247 -5.95 -13.71 7.30
N ASP A 248 -4.84 -14.02 6.61
CA ASP A 248 -3.57 -14.34 7.25
C ASP A 248 -3.02 -13.15 8.04
N VAL A 249 -2.99 -11.95 7.44
CA VAL A 249 -2.55 -10.72 8.11
C VAL A 249 -3.43 -10.41 9.33
N LYS A 250 -4.75 -10.49 9.16
CA LYS A 250 -5.69 -10.26 10.26
C LYS A 250 -5.48 -11.22 11.41
N ASN A 251 -5.33 -12.51 11.12
CA ASN A 251 -5.09 -13.54 12.15
C ASN A 251 -3.73 -13.34 12.83
N PHE A 252 -2.69 -12.96 12.06
CA PHE A 252 -1.38 -12.64 12.60
C PHE A 252 -1.44 -11.45 13.57
N VAL A 253 -2.09 -10.36 13.17
CA VAL A 253 -2.25 -9.16 14.01
C VAL A 253 -3.01 -9.48 15.30
N LEU A 254 -4.07 -10.28 15.21
CA LEU A 254 -4.85 -10.69 16.39
C LEU A 254 -4.06 -11.60 17.35
N ALA A 255 -3.22 -12.49 16.81
CA ALA A 255 -2.42 -13.41 17.60
C ALA A 255 -1.24 -12.73 18.30
N GLU A 256 -0.56 -11.81 17.60
CA GLU A 256 0.63 -11.13 18.12
C GLU A 256 0.30 -10.01 19.10
N GLY A 257 -0.73 -9.21 18.82
CA GLY A 257 -1.08 -8.04 19.62
C GLY A 257 0.03 -6.97 19.68
N GLY A 258 -0.20 -5.93 20.49
CA GLY A 258 0.75 -4.82 20.65
C GLY A 258 0.70 -3.83 19.48
N ASN A 259 1.77 -3.04 19.32
CA ASN A 259 1.87 -2.05 18.23
C ASN A 259 2.29 -2.74 16.94
N ILE A 260 1.39 -2.84 15.99
CA ILE A 260 1.62 -3.44 14.68
C ILE A 260 1.20 -2.44 13.59
N TYR A 261 2.06 -2.28 12.59
CA TYR A 261 1.86 -1.40 11.44
C TYR A 261 2.11 -2.18 10.15
N GLY A 262 1.68 -1.64 9.03
CA GLY A 262 1.98 -2.16 7.71
C GLY A 262 2.69 -1.13 6.85
N GLN A 263 3.45 -1.62 5.85
CA GLN A 263 4.10 -0.83 4.82
C GLN A 263 4.01 -1.57 3.49
N THR A 264 3.44 -0.95 2.46
CA THR A 264 3.52 -1.51 1.10
C THR A 264 4.82 -1.05 0.41
N LEU A 265 5.27 -1.83 -0.55
CA LEU A 265 6.44 -1.52 -1.36
C LEU A 265 6.10 -1.29 -2.84
N GLY A 266 4.89 -0.81 -3.12
CA GLY A 266 4.44 -0.51 -4.48
C GLY A 266 3.75 -1.68 -5.19
N ASP A 267 3.33 -1.39 -6.42
CA ASP A 267 2.57 -2.29 -7.27
C ASP A 267 1.31 -2.86 -6.58
N MET A 268 0.56 -1.96 -5.94
CA MET A 268 -0.70 -2.30 -5.28
C MET A 268 -1.76 -2.76 -6.29
N THR A 269 -1.74 -2.13 -7.45
CA THR A 269 -2.62 -2.45 -8.58
C THR A 269 -1.79 -2.74 -9.84
N TRP A 270 -2.46 -2.98 -10.94
CA TRP A 270 -1.80 -3.13 -12.23
C TRP A 270 -2.43 -2.17 -13.25
N ASP A 271 -1.74 -1.08 -13.56
CA ASP A 271 -2.14 0.02 -14.45
C ASP A 271 -2.80 -0.44 -15.76
N LYS A 272 -2.26 -1.50 -16.37
CA LYS A 272 -2.78 -2.12 -17.59
C LYS A 272 -4.26 -2.52 -17.48
N TYR A 273 -4.75 -2.82 -16.28
CA TYR A 273 -6.11 -3.31 -16.03
C TYR A 273 -7.04 -2.26 -15.42
N TRP A 274 -6.55 -1.04 -15.13
CA TRP A 274 -7.39 0.01 -14.57
C TRP A 274 -8.64 0.28 -15.42
N VAL A 275 -8.46 0.39 -16.73
CA VAL A 275 -9.56 0.62 -17.67
C VAL A 275 -10.26 -0.68 -18.07
N PRO A 276 -9.56 -1.73 -18.59
CA PRO A 276 -10.23 -2.95 -19.08
C PRO A 276 -11.05 -3.68 -18.02
N ASN A 277 -10.55 -3.75 -16.78
CA ASN A 277 -11.18 -4.49 -15.70
C ASN A 277 -11.96 -3.59 -14.73
N ASN A 278 -11.92 -2.26 -14.95
CA ASN A 278 -12.46 -1.28 -14.01
C ASN A 278 -11.98 -1.57 -12.57
N TYR A 279 -10.67 -1.70 -12.42
CA TYR A 279 -10.02 -1.98 -11.16
C TYR A 279 -8.72 -1.19 -11.05
N GLY A 280 -8.69 -0.19 -10.18
CA GLY A 280 -7.55 0.66 -9.91
C GLY A 280 -7.41 0.98 -8.42
N LEU A 281 -6.79 2.10 -8.11
CA LEU A 281 -6.51 2.52 -6.74
C LEU A 281 -7.76 2.69 -5.85
N PRO A 282 -8.91 3.19 -6.34
CA PRO A 282 -10.14 3.22 -5.53
C PRO A 282 -10.63 1.84 -5.12
N GLU A 283 -10.61 0.86 -6.03
CA GLU A 283 -11.04 -0.51 -5.77
C GLU A 283 -10.06 -1.22 -4.83
N TYR A 284 -8.76 -0.95 -4.95
CA TYR A 284 -7.76 -1.41 -4.01
C TYR A 284 -8.06 -0.90 -2.58
N LYS A 285 -8.37 0.39 -2.41
CA LYS A 285 -8.75 0.94 -1.09
C LYS A 285 -9.92 0.18 -0.49
N GLU A 286 -10.95 -0.09 -1.26
CA GLU A 286 -12.12 -0.86 -0.81
C GLU A 286 -11.74 -2.29 -0.41
N GLN A 287 -10.83 -2.92 -1.16
CA GLN A 287 -10.38 -4.29 -0.91
C GLN A 287 -9.62 -4.41 0.43
N MET A 288 -9.01 -3.31 0.92
CA MET A 288 -8.26 -3.29 2.19
C MET A 288 -9.16 -3.19 3.45
N LYS A 289 -10.48 -3.01 3.31
CA LYS A 289 -11.41 -2.89 4.44
C LYS A 289 -11.35 -4.00 5.50
N PRO A 290 -11.07 -5.28 5.17
CA PRO A 290 -10.94 -6.33 6.18
C PRO A 290 -9.81 -6.09 7.20
N LEU A 291 -8.83 -5.24 6.86
CA LEU A 291 -7.72 -4.84 7.72
C LEU A 291 -7.94 -3.48 8.41
N SER A 292 -9.16 -2.92 8.38
CA SER A 292 -9.47 -1.63 9.03
C SER A 292 -9.03 -1.65 10.49
N GLY A 293 -8.30 -0.59 10.89
CA GLY A 293 -7.70 -0.46 12.22
C GLY A 293 -6.20 -0.81 12.25
N LEU A 294 -5.65 -1.45 11.21
CA LEU A 294 -4.22 -1.57 10.99
C LEU A 294 -3.77 -0.38 10.13
N THR A 295 -2.89 0.46 10.65
CA THR A 295 -2.30 1.55 9.85
C THR A 295 -1.26 0.99 8.89
N ILE A 296 -1.46 1.20 7.57
CA ILE A 296 -0.57 0.72 6.51
C ILE A 296 -0.08 1.92 5.69
N PHE A 297 1.19 2.22 5.78
CA PHE A 297 1.85 3.23 4.96
C PHE A 297 2.04 2.71 3.53
N GLN A 298 2.03 3.60 2.55
CA GLN A 298 1.99 3.22 1.14
C GLN A 298 3.23 3.75 0.40
N THR A 299 3.87 2.91 -0.40
CA THR A 299 4.93 3.27 -1.35
C THR A 299 4.38 3.08 -2.77
N PRO A 300 4.62 3.97 -3.72
CA PRO A 300 4.25 3.72 -5.12
C PRO A 300 5.18 2.71 -5.77
N GLY A 301 4.67 1.97 -6.76
CA GLY A 301 5.44 1.13 -7.67
C GLY A 301 5.19 1.52 -9.12
N ASN A 302 5.87 0.87 -10.07
CA ASN A 302 5.76 1.24 -11.48
C ASN A 302 4.37 0.98 -12.07
N HIS A 303 3.58 0.09 -11.49
CA HIS A 303 2.20 -0.18 -11.88
C HIS A 303 1.16 0.66 -11.11
N ASP A 304 1.60 1.59 -10.27
CA ASP A 304 0.77 2.59 -9.61
C ASP A 304 0.86 3.96 -10.30
N HIS A 305 1.73 4.08 -11.30
CA HIS A 305 1.79 5.20 -12.24
C HIS A 305 0.79 5.02 -13.39
N ASP A 306 0.13 6.09 -13.81
CA ASP A 306 -0.86 6.02 -14.88
C ASP A 306 -0.20 5.87 -16.26
N MET A 307 -0.32 4.69 -16.87
CA MET A 307 0.23 4.43 -18.20
C MET A 307 -0.37 5.28 -19.33
N TRP A 308 -1.48 5.95 -19.08
CA TRP A 308 -2.18 6.81 -20.06
C TRP A 308 -1.70 8.24 -20.04
N GLU A 309 -0.98 8.65 -19.00
CA GLU A 309 -0.38 9.97 -18.86
C GLU A 309 1.09 9.95 -19.29
N SER A 310 1.63 11.13 -19.61
CA SER A 310 3.03 11.29 -19.98
C SER A 310 3.76 12.21 -19.01
N GLY A 311 5.04 11.92 -18.79
CA GLY A 311 5.88 12.66 -17.85
C GLY A 311 5.71 12.20 -16.41
N ASP A 312 6.80 12.11 -15.70
CA ASP A 312 6.91 11.51 -14.38
C ASP A 312 5.93 12.09 -13.34
N PHE A 313 5.80 13.41 -13.29
CA PHE A 313 4.92 14.10 -12.35
C PHE A 313 3.43 13.81 -12.57
N ASP A 314 2.98 13.78 -13.86
CA ASP A 314 1.56 13.68 -14.21
C ASP A 314 1.06 12.23 -14.10
N THR A 315 1.93 11.23 -14.33
CA THR A 315 1.59 9.80 -14.13
C THR A 315 1.18 9.50 -12.70
N MET A 316 1.65 10.27 -11.72
CA MET A 316 1.32 10.14 -10.30
C MET A 316 0.04 10.85 -9.87
N ALA A 317 -0.67 11.54 -10.76
CA ALA A 317 -1.85 12.33 -10.39
C ALA A 317 -2.95 11.48 -9.73
N LYS A 318 -3.22 10.26 -10.26
CA LYS A 318 -4.21 9.34 -9.69
C LYS A 318 -3.76 8.77 -8.36
N TYR A 319 -2.48 8.42 -8.20
CA TYR A 319 -1.94 7.98 -6.93
C TYR A 319 -2.09 9.06 -5.86
N LYS A 320 -1.63 10.28 -6.15
CA LYS A 320 -1.74 11.43 -5.25
C LYS A 320 -3.19 11.71 -4.84
N ALA A 321 -4.14 11.57 -5.77
CA ALA A 321 -5.57 11.82 -5.51
C ALA A 321 -6.25 10.73 -4.66
N ASN A 322 -5.79 9.48 -4.71
CA ASN A 322 -6.45 8.35 -4.05
C ASN A 322 -5.71 7.85 -2.80
N ILE A 323 -4.38 7.88 -2.84
CA ILE A 323 -3.52 7.31 -1.80
C ILE A 323 -2.87 8.42 -0.96
N GLY A 324 -2.13 9.33 -1.60
CA GLY A 324 -1.44 10.42 -0.91
C GLY A 324 -0.08 10.77 -1.52
N PRO A 325 0.83 11.36 -0.73
CA PRO A 325 2.17 11.70 -1.17
C PRO A 325 2.92 10.49 -1.75
N SER A 326 3.65 10.69 -2.84
CA SER A 326 4.48 9.64 -3.44
C SER A 326 5.80 9.44 -2.70
N TYR A 327 6.25 10.44 -1.96
CA TYR A 327 7.37 10.34 -1.03
C TYR A 327 7.09 11.18 0.23
N TYR A 328 7.52 10.69 1.37
CA TYR A 328 7.28 11.27 2.68
C TYR A 328 8.09 10.53 3.75
N SER A 329 8.08 11.04 5.00
CA SER A 329 8.68 10.36 6.14
C SER A 329 7.73 10.29 7.34
N TYR A 330 8.04 9.38 8.26
CA TYR A 330 7.34 9.23 9.53
C TYR A 330 8.24 8.53 10.56
N ASN A 331 7.88 8.63 11.84
CA ASN A 331 8.64 8.00 12.91
C ASN A 331 7.75 7.04 13.70
N ILE A 332 8.28 5.87 14.03
CA ILE A 332 7.68 4.94 14.98
C ILE A 332 8.74 4.55 16.00
N GLY A 333 8.49 4.85 17.27
CA GLY A 333 9.46 4.63 18.33
C GLY A 333 10.79 5.35 18.05
N LYS A 334 11.87 4.58 17.93
CA LYS A 334 13.21 5.12 17.68
C LYS A 334 13.64 5.01 16.22
N VAL A 335 12.77 4.63 15.32
CA VAL A 335 13.10 4.41 13.90
C VAL A 335 12.47 5.51 13.06
N HIS A 336 13.26 6.06 12.15
CA HIS A 336 12.80 6.97 11.12
C HIS A 336 12.57 6.22 9.82
N PHE A 337 11.35 6.31 9.30
CA PHE A 337 10.93 5.70 8.04
C PHE A 337 10.86 6.75 6.94
N VAL A 338 11.38 6.40 5.78
CA VAL A 338 11.31 7.22 4.57
C VAL A 338 10.66 6.40 3.47
N VAL A 339 9.68 6.97 2.81
CA VAL A 339 9.09 6.43 1.58
C VAL A 339 9.60 7.26 0.42
N LEU A 340 10.08 6.59 -0.64
CA LEU A 340 10.54 7.24 -1.87
C LEU A 340 9.84 6.62 -3.08
N ASP A 341 9.69 7.44 -4.12
CA ASP A 341 9.29 7.05 -5.45
C ASP A 341 10.56 6.93 -6.30
N ASP A 342 11.00 5.71 -6.53
CA ASP A 342 12.22 5.41 -7.30
C ASP A 342 11.92 5.06 -8.76
N ILE A 343 10.72 5.42 -9.22
CA ILE A 343 10.25 5.22 -10.59
C ILE A 343 10.29 6.56 -11.33
N GLU A 344 11.18 6.70 -12.26
CA GLU A 344 11.13 7.83 -13.21
C GLU A 344 10.40 7.38 -14.48
N CYS A 345 9.13 7.77 -14.60
CA CYS A 345 8.30 7.39 -15.73
C CYS A 345 8.67 8.13 -17.01
N THR A 346 8.82 7.36 -18.08
CA THR A 346 9.11 7.85 -19.44
C THR A 346 7.99 7.47 -20.42
N ASN A 347 6.77 7.29 -19.90
CA ASN A 347 5.60 6.93 -20.70
C ASN A 347 5.38 7.89 -21.85
N PRO A 348 5.07 7.40 -23.06
CA PRO A 348 4.77 8.26 -24.20
C PRO A 348 3.40 8.95 -24.08
N GLY A 349 2.56 8.55 -23.11
CA GLY A 349 1.17 8.97 -22.98
C GLY A 349 0.26 8.32 -24.02
N ALA A 350 -1.02 8.70 -24.04
CA ALA A 350 -2.01 8.30 -25.04
C ALA A 350 -2.13 6.77 -25.27
N GLY A 351 -2.16 6.02 -24.21
CA GLY A 351 -2.72 4.68 -24.27
C GLY A 351 -1.81 3.57 -24.60
N GLY A 352 -0.68 3.48 -23.97
CA GLY A 352 -0.34 2.20 -24.22
C GLY A 352 0.87 1.52 -23.72
N ASN A 353 1.93 2.16 -23.42
CA ASN A 353 3.08 1.42 -22.90
C ASN A 353 3.60 2.13 -21.65
N SER A 354 3.55 1.45 -20.53
CA SER A 354 4.31 1.90 -19.37
C SER A 354 5.81 1.74 -19.68
N SER A 355 6.56 2.77 -19.40
CA SER A 355 8.02 2.79 -19.55
C SER A 355 8.60 3.60 -18.41
N HIS A 356 9.64 3.08 -17.76
CA HIS A 356 10.27 3.74 -16.63
C HIS A 356 11.76 3.39 -16.55
N THR A 357 12.47 4.20 -15.78
CA THR A 357 13.84 3.91 -15.33
C THR A 357 13.86 3.83 -13.80
N ASN A 358 14.74 3.01 -13.27
CA ASN A 358 15.02 2.96 -11.83
C ASN A 358 15.88 4.16 -11.47
N ASN A 359 15.23 5.21 -11.01
CA ASN A 359 15.90 6.47 -10.67
C ASN A 359 15.10 7.25 -9.61
N ILE A 360 15.78 7.67 -8.55
CA ILE A 360 15.25 8.66 -7.62
C ILE A 360 15.62 10.02 -8.18
N VAL A 361 14.61 10.80 -8.57
CA VAL A 361 14.84 12.11 -9.19
C VAL A 361 15.52 13.08 -8.22
N GLN A 362 16.29 14.05 -8.74
CA GLN A 362 17.09 14.96 -7.92
C GLN A 362 16.27 15.71 -6.88
N GLU A 363 15.03 16.07 -7.19
CA GLU A 363 14.13 16.76 -6.26
C GLU A 363 13.86 15.92 -4.99
N GLN A 364 13.69 14.61 -5.14
CA GLN A 364 13.51 13.70 -3.99
C GLN A 364 14.81 13.51 -3.21
N LEU A 365 15.97 13.44 -3.89
CA LEU A 365 17.28 13.38 -3.21
C LEU A 365 17.53 14.65 -2.37
N ASP A 366 17.20 15.83 -2.91
CA ASP A 366 17.33 17.10 -2.19
C ASP A 366 16.36 17.15 -0.98
N TRP A 367 15.12 16.68 -1.19
CA TRP A 367 14.13 16.54 -0.12
C TRP A 367 14.61 15.56 0.96
N LEU A 368 15.08 14.37 0.60
CA LEU A 368 15.61 13.36 1.51
C LEU A 368 16.76 13.90 2.37
N LYS A 369 17.72 14.57 1.72
CA LYS A 369 18.84 15.21 2.41
C LYS A 369 18.36 16.24 3.44
N LYS A 370 17.32 16.99 3.11
CA LYS A 370 16.73 17.98 4.03
C LYS A 370 15.95 17.31 5.15
N ASP A 371 15.12 16.31 4.86
CA ASP A 371 14.38 15.54 5.84
C ASP A 371 15.31 14.93 6.89
N LEU A 372 16.33 14.23 6.44
CA LEU A 372 17.33 13.60 7.31
C LEU A 372 18.17 14.61 8.11
N SER A 373 18.21 15.89 7.73
CA SER A 373 18.86 16.93 8.54
C SER A 373 18.17 17.20 9.88
N TYR A 374 16.92 16.77 10.03
CA TYR A 374 16.16 16.84 11.30
C TYR A 374 16.30 15.57 12.14
N VAL A 375 16.99 14.54 11.62
CA VAL A 375 17.10 13.22 12.24
C VAL A 375 18.50 13.01 12.82
N SER A 376 18.58 12.52 14.06
CA SER A 376 19.87 12.19 14.70
C SER A 376 20.60 11.08 13.94
N LYS A 377 21.93 11.18 13.83
CA LYS A 377 22.76 10.19 13.13
C LYS A 377 22.75 8.79 13.78
N ASP A 378 22.35 8.70 15.05
CA ASP A 378 22.19 7.43 15.77
C ASP A 378 20.81 6.79 15.58
N THR A 379 19.90 7.48 14.87
CA THR A 379 18.57 6.96 14.57
C THR A 379 18.66 5.92 13.45
N PRO A 380 18.15 4.70 13.64
CA PRO A 380 18.01 3.75 12.55
C PRO A 380 17.08 4.30 11.46
N ILE A 381 17.53 4.20 10.20
CA ILE A 381 16.78 4.65 9.03
C ILE A 381 16.23 3.42 8.30
N VAL A 382 14.95 3.44 8.00
CA VAL A 382 14.29 2.45 7.13
C VAL A 382 13.74 3.16 5.91
N VAL A 383 14.30 2.87 4.74
CA VAL A 383 13.83 3.41 3.47
C VAL A 383 12.97 2.37 2.76
N CYS A 384 11.78 2.77 2.32
CA CYS A 384 10.84 1.96 1.57
C CYS A 384 10.69 2.53 0.17
N MET A 385 11.00 1.73 -0.83
CA MET A 385 10.87 2.07 -2.25
C MET A 385 10.55 0.81 -3.06
N HIS A 386 10.31 0.92 -4.34
CA HIS A 386 9.81 -0.20 -5.13
C HIS A 386 10.91 -1.03 -5.78
N ILE A 387 11.77 -0.42 -6.58
CA ILE A 387 12.80 -1.14 -7.34
C ILE A 387 14.08 -1.26 -6.51
N GLN A 388 14.74 -2.40 -6.63
CA GLN A 388 15.97 -2.67 -5.91
C GLN A 388 17.15 -1.80 -6.38
N LEU A 389 18.00 -1.41 -5.43
CA LEU A 389 19.28 -0.75 -5.74
C LEU A 389 20.30 -1.73 -6.32
N PHE A 390 20.28 -2.97 -5.81
CA PHE A 390 21.27 -4.00 -6.17
C PHE A 390 20.61 -5.21 -6.82
N SER A 391 21.36 -5.91 -7.68
CA SER A 391 20.93 -7.21 -8.21
C SER A 391 20.97 -8.29 -7.12
N ASP A 392 20.38 -9.46 -7.44
CA ASP A 392 20.57 -10.64 -6.62
C ASP A 392 22.09 -10.96 -6.41
N PRO A 393 22.42 -11.68 -5.32
CA PRO A 393 23.82 -11.90 -4.92
C PRO A 393 24.59 -12.86 -5.83
N GLY A 394 23.96 -13.40 -6.88
CA GLY A 394 24.59 -14.35 -7.79
C GLY A 394 24.84 -15.73 -7.14
N THR A 395 25.69 -16.52 -7.76
CA THR A 395 25.85 -17.96 -7.46
C THR A 395 27.06 -18.31 -6.64
N GLY A 396 27.96 -17.34 -6.43
CA GLY A 396 29.23 -17.56 -5.73
C GLY A 396 29.10 -17.87 -4.25
N SER A 397 30.18 -18.31 -3.64
CA SER A 397 30.31 -18.44 -2.18
C SER A 397 30.40 -17.08 -1.48
N THR A 398 30.80 -16.04 -2.20
CA THR A 398 30.74 -14.64 -1.81
C THR A 398 29.74 -13.91 -2.68
N PRO A 399 28.92 -13.02 -2.10
CA PRO A 399 27.96 -12.26 -2.87
C PRO A 399 28.67 -11.32 -3.88
N ASN A 400 28.07 -11.16 -5.05
CA ASN A 400 28.51 -10.24 -6.09
C ASN A 400 27.30 -9.46 -6.58
N TYR A 401 27.17 -8.23 -6.11
CA TYR A 401 26.03 -7.38 -6.42
C TYR A 401 26.37 -6.40 -7.55
N ALA A 402 25.44 -6.22 -8.48
CA ALA A 402 25.50 -5.16 -9.47
C ALA A 402 24.52 -4.03 -9.07
N ILE A 403 24.96 -2.79 -9.21
CA ILE A 403 24.10 -1.61 -9.02
C ILE A 403 23.06 -1.56 -10.13
N LYS A 404 21.80 -1.32 -9.78
CA LYS A 404 20.65 -1.27 -10.69
C LYS A 404 20.09 0.14 -10.87
N SER A 405 20.17 0.97 -9.85
CA SER A 405 19.65 2.34 -9.90
C SER A 405 20.72 3.32 -10.38
N SER A 406 20.34 4.25 -11.25
CA SER A 406 21.22 5.33 -11.71
C SER A 406 21.53 6.34 -10.61
N SER A 407 20.64 6.49 -9.62
CA SER A 407 20.80 7.41 -8.49
C SER A 407 21.44 6.76 -7.26
N ALA A 408 21.82 5.47 -7.31
CA ALA A 408 22.28 4.71 -6.15
C ALA A 408 23.41 5.39 -5.38
N PHE A 409 24.44 5.89 -6.06
CA PHE A 409 25.57 6.55 -5.38
C PHE A 409 25.19 7.85 -4.68
N ALA A 410 24.36 8.69 -5.33
CA ALA A 410 23.90 9.95 -4.73
C ALA A 410 22.99 9.68 -3.53
N PHE A 411 22.18 8.62 -3.59
CA PHE A 411 21.35 8.16 -2.51
C PHE A 411 22.17 7.61 -1.34
N GLU A 412 23.17 6.76 -1.61
CA GLU A 412 24.09 6.23 -0.60
C GLU A 412 24.86 7.35 0.12
N ASP A 413 25.35 8.36 -0.63
CA ASP A 413 26.08 9.51 -0.06
C ASP A 413 25.24 10.29 0.97
N ILE A 414 23.93 10.35 0.77
CA ILE A 414 23.01 11.02 1.73
C ILE A 414 22.89 10.22 3.04
N LEU A 415 22.94 8.89 2.94
CA LEU A 415 22.78 7.96 4.07
C LEU A 415 24.12 7.66 4.81
N ASP A 416 25.24 8.08 4.26
CA ASP A 416 26.60 7.71 4.69
C ASP A 416 26.92 8.04 6.16
N ASP A 417 26.21 9.00 6.74
CA ASP A 417 26.40 9.41 8.13
C ASP A 417 25.59 8.57 9.16
N TYR A 418 24.69 7.69 8.70
CA TYR A 418 23.81 6.92 9.57
C TYR A 418 24.36 5.52 9.85
N ASN A 419 24.33 5.11 11.14
CA ASN A 419 24.94 3.87 11.59
C ASN A 419 24.16 2.61 11.20
N THR A 420 22.86 2.73 11.01
CA THR A 420 21.95 1.61 10.69
C THR A 420 20.98 2.05 9.61
N VAL A 421 21.09 1.43 8.44
CA VAL A 421 20.22 1.71 7.30
C VAL A 421 19.67 0.40 6.75
N HIS A 422 18.35 0.28 6.73
CA HIS A 422 17.62 -0.78 6.05
C HIS A 422 16.86 -0.21 4.87
N ILE A 423 16.94 -0.87 3.72
CA ILE A 423 16.20 -0.51 2.52
C ILE A 423 15.28 -1.68 2.19
N PHE A 424 13.99 -1.43 2.06
CA PHE A 424 13.01 -2.41 1.62
C PHE A 424 12.60 -2.10 0.19
N THR A 425 12.76 -3.10 -0.68
CA THR A 425 12.39 -3.09 -2.10
C THR A 425 11.59 -4.33 -2.47
N ALA A 426 10.98 -4.35 -3.65
CA ALA A 426 10.11 -5.42 -4.15
C ALA A 426 10.34 -5.67 -5.66
N HIS A 427 9.35 -5.44 -6.54
CA HIS A 427 9.44 -5.42 -8.01
C HIS A 427 9.88 -6.73 -8.69
N THR A 428 10.86 -7.45 -8.14
CA THR A 428 11.41 -8.65 -8.79
C THR A 428 10.54 -9.89 -8.61
N HIS A 429 9.58 -9.86 -7.67
CA HIS A 429 8.79 -11.01 -7.23
C HIS A 429 9.62 -12.19 -6.75
N ARG A 430 10.84 -11.95 -6.30
CA ARG A 430 11.75 -12.94 -5.72
C ARG A 430 12.29 -12.43 -4.40
N VAL A 431 12.65 -13.33 -3.51
CA VAL A 431 13.21 -12.96 -2.21
C VAL A 431 14.73 -13.07 -2.24
N TYR A 432 15.42 -11.96 -1.96
CA TYR A 432 16.85 -11.97 -1.68
C TYR A 432 17.25 -10.80 -0.82
N ASN A 433 18.39 -10.93 -0.16
CA ASN A 433 18.94 -9.91 0.71
C ASN A 433 20.34 -9.52 0.26
N VAL A 434 20.63 -8.23 0.34
CA VAL A 434 21.93 -7.66 0.01
C VAL A 434 22.51 -7.04 1.27
N ASP A 435 23.46 -7.74 1.89
CA ASP A 435 24.23 -7.20 3.00
C ASP A 435 25.46 -6.48 2.40
N ASN A 436 25.31 -5.18 2.16
CA ASN A 436 26.34 -4.40 1.51
C ASN A 436 27.31 -3.81 2.54
N THR A 437 28.20 -4.66 3.03
CA THR A 437 29.33 -4.23 3.88
C THR A 437 30.48 -3.61 3.08
N LEU A 438 30.35 -3.50 1.75
CA LEU A 438 31.40 -3.02 0.86
C LEU A 438 31.40 -1.50 0.69
N THR A 439 30.29 -0.81 1.00
CA THR A 439 30.24 0.64 1.10
C THR A 439 30.67 1.10 2.50
N LYS A 440 30.92 2.40 2.68
CA LYS A 440 31.33 2.97 3.97
C LYS A 440 30.34 2.67 5.10
N ASN A 441 29.11 2.29 4.79
CA ASN A 441 28.01 2.09 5.72
C ASN A 441 27.39 0.71 5.62
N SER A 442 26.83 0.28 6.75
CA SER A 442 26.06 -0.96 6.84
C SER A 442 24.65 -0.78 6.23
N ILE A 443 24.59 -0.67 4.91
CA ILE A 443 23.29 -0.71 4.20
C ILE A 443 22.89 -2.17 4.04
N TYR A 444 21.68 -2.49 4.48
CA TYR A 444 21.07 -3.79 4.26
C TYR A 444 19.82 -3.63 3.40
N GLU A 445 19.85 -4.13 2.17
CA GLU A 445 18.69 -4.14 1.29
C GLU A 445 17.94 -5.46 1.40
N HIS A 446 16.63 -5.34 1.63
CA HIS A 446 15.66 -6.43 1.61
C HIS A 446 14.87 -6.35 0.33
N ASN A 447 15.14 -7.22 -0.65
CA ASN A 447 14.21 -7.42 -1.74
C ASN A 447 13.11 -8.38 -1.25
N ALA A 448 12.02 -7.80 -0.78
CA ALA A 448 10.91 -8.52 -0.16
C ALA A 448 10.15 -9.36 -1.19
N GLY A 449 9.68 -10.50 -0.77
CA GLY A 449 8.82 -11.34 -1.60
C GLY A 449 7.50 -10.66 -1.93
N ALA A 450 6.96 -10.99 -3.10
CA ALA A 450 5.68 -10.49 -3.55
C ALA A 450 4.51 -11.17 -2.82
N VAL A 451 3.53 -10.39 -2.39
CA VAL A 451 2.26 -10.93 -1.87
C VAL A 451 1.57 -11.77 -2.95
N CYS A 452 1.59 -11.28 -4.19
CA CYS A 452 1.03 -11.99 -5.34
C CYS A 452 1.88 -13.19 -5.81
N ALA A 453 3.05 -13.45 -5.20
CA ALA A 453 4.03 -14.41 -5.70
C ALA A 453 4.37 -14.15 -7.18
N CYS A 454 4.04 -15.06 -8.07
CA CYS A 454 4.17 -14.90 -9.52
C CYS A 454 2.87 -14.32 -10.10
N TRP A 455 2.57 -13.02 -9.85
CA TRP A 455 1.35 -12.32 -10.38
C TRP A 455 0.03 -13.09 -10.18
N TRP A 456 -0.14 -13.83 -9.08
CA TRP A 456 -1.29 -14.68 -8.76
C TRP A 456 -1.47 -15.89 -9.70
N VAL A 457 -0.58 -16.08 -10.68
CA VAL A 457 -0.83 -17.05 -11.75
C VAL A 457 -0.63 -18.51 -11.33
N THR A 458 0.24 -18.80 -10.36
CA THR A 458 0.36 -20.15 -9.77
C THR A 458 -0.93 -20.56 -9.06
N GLY A 459 -1.55 -19.66 -8.35
CA GLY A 459 -2.81 -19.91 -7.67
C GLY A 459 -4.03 -20.10 -8.57
N ILE A 460 -3.92 -19.83 -9.87
CA ILE A 460 -4.98 -20.21 -10.84
C ILE A 460 -5.15 -21.72 -10.88
N TYR A 461 -4.04 -22.47 -10.84
CA TYR A 461 -4.01 -23.91 -10.89
C TYR A 461 -4.00 -24.55 -9.51
N HIS A 462 -3.34 -23.90 -8.55
CA HIS A 462 -3.08 -24.40 -7.20
C HIS A 462 -3.20 -23.27 -6.17
N ILE A 463 -4.42 -22.92 -5.80
CA ILE A 463 -4.68 -21.77 -4.90
C ILE A 463 -3.95 -21.86 -3.56
N GLU A 464 -3.71 -23.08 -3.05
CA GLU A 464 -2.97 -23.33 -1.82
C GLU A 464 -1.44 -23.40 -2.00
N ALA A 465 -0.95 -23.19 -3.22
CA ALA A 465 0.47 -23.16 -3.55
C ALA A 465 0.77 -21.98 -4.47
N ASN A 466 0.34 -20.76 -4.05
CA ASN A 466 0.72 -19.54 -4.73
C ASN A 466 2.19 -19.24 -4.43
N ILE A 467 3.08 -19.55 -5.38
CA ILE A 467 4.54 -19.48 -5.24
C ILE A 467 5.17 -18.61 -6.32
N ALA A 468 6.23 -17.93 -5.95
CA ALA A 468 7.05 -17.14 -6.85
C ALA A 468 7.93 -18.00 -7.74
N SER A 469 8.51 -17.41 -8.78
CA SER A 469 9.31 -18.13 -9.79
C SER A 469 10.58 -18.79 -9.24
N ASP A 470 11.02 -18.42 -8.03
CA ASP A 470 12.13 -19.02 -7.29
C ASP A 470 11.67 -20.08 -6.26
N GLY A 471 10.36 -20.37 -6.20
CA GLY A 471 9.77 -21.37 -5.31
C GLY A 471 9.43 -20.85 -3.90
N VAL A 472 9.62 -19.58 -3.62
CA VAL A 472 9.18 -18.96 -2.36
C VAL A 472 7.65 -18.75 -2.39
N PRO A 473 6.89 -19.10 -1.34
CA PRO A 473 5.47 -18.81 -1.32
C PRO A 473 5.22 -17.29 -1.31
N GLY A 474 4.15 -16.84 -1.92
CA GLY A 474 3.68 -15.47 -1.75
C GLY A 474 3.49 -15.13 -0.27
N GLY A 475 3.89 -13.93 0.13
CA GLY A 475 3.89 -13.60 1.56
C GLY A 475 4.44 -12.20 1.84
N TYR A 476 4.93 -12.02 3.05
CA TYR A 476 5.39 -10.72 3.53
C TYR A 476 6.51 -10.84 4.57
N THR A 477 7.26 -9.77 4.75
CA THR A 477 8.27 -9.69 5.80
C THR A 477 7.67 -9.13 7.08
N VAL A 478 7.96 -9.76 8.21
CA VAL A 478 7.67 -9.27 9.55
C VAL A 478 8.93 -8.67 10.13
N LEU A 479 8.98 -7.35 10.19
CA LEU A 479 10.05 -6.60 10.84
C LEU A 479 9.71 -6.47 12.33
N ASN A 480 10.61 -6.90 13.21
CA ASN A 480 10.48 -6.75 14.64
C ASN A 480 11.45 -5.68 15.13
N VAL A 481 10.93 -4.64 15.75
CA VAL A 481 11.73 -3.53 16.29
C VAL A 481 11.62 -3.52 17.81
N LYS A 482 12.77 -3.49 18.49
CA LYS A 482 12.90 -3.36 19.93
C LYS A 482 13.94 -2.26 20.23
N GLY A 483 13.44 -1.06 20.46
CA GLY A 483 14.32 0.12 20.58
C GLY A 483 15.04 0.41 19.26
N ASN A 484 16.36 0.23 19.24
CA ASN A 484 17.19 0.38 18.03
C ASN A 484 17.47 -0.97 17.33
N ASP A 485 17.11 -2.09 17.98
CA ASP A 485 17.37 -3.42 17.42
C ASP A 485 16.29 -3.78 16.41
N ILE A 486 16.72 -4.14 15.21
CA ILE A 486 15.86 -4.52 14.10
C ILE A 486 16.15 -5.98 13.72
N SER A 487 15.11 -6.80 13.69
CA SER A 487 15.18 -8.18 13.20
C SER A 487 13.98 -8.49 12.31
N TRP A 488 14.07 -9.51 11.47
CA TRP A 488 13.04 -9.82 10.50
C TRP A 488 12.89 -11.32 10.24
N GLN A 489 11.70 -11.70 9.81
CA GLN A 489 11.38 -13.05 9.36
C GLN A 489 10.44 -12.96 8.15
N TYR A 490 10.55 -13.90 7.23
CA TYR A 490 9.58 -14.06 6.14
C TYR A 490 8.35 -14.82 6.63
N LYS A 491 7.17 -14.39 6.23
CA LYS A 491 5.90 -15.06 6.53
C LYS A 491 5.19 -15.40 5.23
N GLY A 492 5.23 -16.66 4.80
CA GLY A 492 4.41 -17.14 3.69
C GLY A 492 2.92 -17.05 4.03
N THR A 493 2.10 -16.57 3.10
CA THR A 493 0.64 -16.46 3.27
C THR A 493 0.06 -17.82 3.65
N GLN A 494 -0.66 -17.88 4.76
CA GLN A 494 -1.26 -19.08 5.37
C GLN A 494 -0.25 -20.13 5.88
N TYR A 495 1.05 -20.00 5.65
CA TYR A 495 2.06 -20.84 6.28
C TYR A 495 2.34 -20.38 7.73
N PRO A 496 2.69 -21.27 8.67
CA PRO A 496 3.19 -20.83 9.98
C PRO A 496 4.51 -20.08 9.81
N ILE A 497 4.76 -19.06 10.63
CA ILE A 497 6.01 -18.26 10.55
C ILE A 497 7.28 -19.10 10.80
N SER A 498 7.15 -20.23 11.45
CA SER A 498 8.23 -21.21 11.64
C SER A 498 8.60 -21.97 10.37
N LYS A 499 7.80 -21.92 9.30
CA LYS A 499 8.14 -22.55 8.02
C LYS A 499 8.95 -21.58 7.17
N GLN A 500 10.24 -21.91 6.97
CA GLN A 500 11.19 -21.03 6.29
C GLN A 500 11.90 -21.71 5.11
N PHE A 501 11.55 -22.96 4.76
CA PHE A 501 12.14 -23.67 3.64
C PHE A 501 11.25 -24.82 3.15
N HIS A 502 11.47 -25.24 1.91
CA HIS A 502 10.95 -26.49 1.35
C HIS A 502 12.08 -27.49 1.09
N THR A 503 11.75 -28.78 1.09
CA THR A 503 12.69 -29.87 0.82
C THR A 503 12.17 -30.78 -0.28
N TYR A 504 13.07 -31.23 -1.14
CA TYR A 504 12.79 -32.03 -2.33
C TYR A 504 13.68 -33.27 -2.36
N ASP A 505 13.07 -34.46 -2.44
CA ASP A 505 13.79 -35.71 -2.68
C ASP A 505 13.96 -35.91 -4.20
N ARG A 506 15.20 -35.72 -4.68
CA ARG A 506 15.47 -35.81 -6.13
C ARG A 506 15.11 -37.19 -6.71
N ASN A 507 15.19 -38.26 -5.93
CA ASN A 507 14.84 -39.63 -6.39
C ASN A 507 13.33 -39.74 -6.71
N MET A 508 12.50 -38.86 -6.16
CA MET A 508 11.04 -38.83 -6.32
C MET A 508 10.56 -37.85 -7.40
N ILE A 509 11.49 -37.14 -8.06
CA ILE A 509 11.16 -36.11 -9.05
C ILE A 509 11.62 -36.57 -10.44
N ASN A 510 10.69 -36.57 -11.38
CA ASN A 510 10.99 -36.81 -12.80
C ASN A 510 10.14 -35.86 -13.65
N LEU A 511 10.75 -34.78 -14.09
CA LEU A 511 10.13 -33.78 -14.96
C LEU A 511 10.50 -34.03 -16.45
N ASP A 512 10.67 -35.28 -16.85
CA ASP A 512 10.95 -35.63 -18.23
C ASP A 512 9.83 -35.17 -19.15
N ARG A 513 10.19 -34.34 -20.13
CA ARG A 513 9.25 -33.80 -21.13
C ARG A 513 8.48 -34.86 -21.87
N THR A 514 9.14 -35.96 -22.25
CA THR A 514 8.50 -37.03 -23.04
C THR A 514 7.38 -37.72 -22.27
N LEU A 515 7.44 -37.69 -20.94
CA LEU A 515 6.40 -38.24 -20.07
C LEU A 515 5.30 -37.20 -19.76
N LEU A 516 5.70 -35.96 -19.45
CA LEU A 516 4.78 -34.94 -18.98
C LEU A 516 4.13 -34.11 -20.10
N LEU A 517 4.91 -33.76 -21.13
CA LEU A 517 4.54 -32.85 -22.21
C LEU A 517 4.94 -33.39 -23.60
N PRO A 518 4.49 -34.60 -23.99
CA PRO A 518 4.91 -35.24 -25.26
C PRO A 518 4.48 -34.44 -26.50
N SER A 519 3.50 -33.55 -26.37
CA SER A 519 2.98 -32.70 -27.46
C SER A 519 3.64 -31.33 -27.55
N LEU A 520 4.58 -30.99 -26.66
CA LEU A 520 5.28 -29.69 -26.66
C LEU A 520 6.08 -29.52 -27.97
N LYS A 521 6.15 -28.30 -28.48
CA LYS A 521 6.76 -27.98 -29.78
C LYS A 521 7.61 -26.74 -29.76
N GLY A 522 8.47 -26.60 -30.75
CA GLY A 522 9.24 -25.38 -31.00
C GLY A 522 10.18 -25.02 -29.88
N ASP A 523 10.30 -23.73 -29.63
CA ASP A 523 11.20 -23.16 -28.63
C ASP A 523 10.83 -23.58 -27.21
N ASP A 524 9.56 -23.89 -26.93
CA ASP A 524 9.09 -24.35 -25.63
C ASP A 524 9.76 -25.65 -25.19
N ILE A 525 10.16 -26.51 -26.15
CA ILE A 525 10.96 -27.70 -25.86
C ILE A 525 12.30 -27.33 -25.25
N THR A 526 13.00 -26.40 -25.89
CA THR A 526 14.32 -25.93 -25.45
C THR A 526 14.22 -25.26 -24.08
N GLU A 527 13.19 -24.44 -23.86
CA GLU A 527 12.92 -23.77 -22.60
C GLU A 527 12.63 -24.75 -21.45
N TRP A 528 11.77 -25.75 -21.71
CA TRP A 528 11.47 -26.78 -20.72
C TRP A 528 12.70 -27.62 -20.38
N ASP A 529 13.38 -28.17 -21.40
CA ASP A 529 14.53 -29.06 -21.22
C ASP A 529 15.69 -28.34 -20.50
N ALA A 530 15.90 -27.03 -20.75
CA ALA A 530 16.89 -26.23 -20.06
C ALA A 530 16.57 -26.05 -18.57
N ARG A 531 15.28 -25.85 -18.21
CA ARG A 531 14.87 -25.65 -16.82
C ARG A 531 14.75 -26.93 -16.02
N THR A 532 14.50 -28.05 -16.69
CA THR A 532 14.34 -29.35 -16.04
C THR A 532 15.59 -30.21 -16.06
N GLN A 533 16.73 -29.74 -16.54
CA GLN A 533 17.96 -30.50 -16.67
C GLN A 533 18.31 -31.32 -15.40
N THR A 534 18.23 -30.70 -14.23
CA THR A 534 18.47 -31.36 -12.94
C THR A 534 17.36 -32.35 -12.59
N TRP A 535 16.13 -32.06 -12.97
CA TRP A 535 14.91 -32.73 -12.50
C TRP A 535 14.36 -33.79 -13.47
N SER A 536 14.91 -33.89 -14.67
CA SER A 536 14.49 -34.83 -15.70
C SER A 536 15.15 -36.20 -15.53
N GLY A 537 14.41 -37.27 -15.87
CA GLY A 537 14.85 -38.63 -15.71
C GLY A 537 14.83 -39.17 -14.27
N ALA A 538 14.80 -40.49 -14.15
CA ALA A 538 14.90 -41.14 -12.84
C ALA A 538 16.28 -40.89 -12.20
N SER A 539 16.31 -40.68 -10.92
CA SER A 539 17.55 -40.49 -10.14
C SER A 539 17.67 -41.56 -9.05
N THR A 540 18.87 -42.01 -8.83
CA THR A 540 19.29 -42.87 -7.71
C THR A 540 20.44 -42.23 -6.93
N ALA A 541 20.71 -40.94 -7.16
CA ALA A 541 21.83 -40.24 -6.56
C ALA A 541 21.61 -39.89 -5.07
N ASN A 542 20.41 -40.14 -4.55
CA ASN A 542 20.02 -39.83 -3.16
C ASN A 542 20.19 -38.36 -2.79
N GLU A 543 20.14 -37.45 -3.76
CA GLU A 543 20.28 -36.04 -3.53
C GLU A 543 18.96 -35.47 -2.95
N VAL A 544 19.11 -34.57 -1.98
CA VAL A 544 18.02 -33.77 -1.40
C VAL A 544 18.32 -32.31 -1.60
N TYR A 545 17.34 -31.58 -2.09
CA TYR A 545 17.42 -30.14 -2.30
C TYR A 545 16.60 -29.41 -1.24
N ILE A 546 17.10 -28.27 -0.80
CA ILE A 546 16.50 -27.44 0.26
C ILE A 546 16.40 -26.02 -0.28
N ASN A 547 15.19 -25.51 -0.49
CA ASN A 547 14.92 -24.14 -0.90
C ASN A 547 14.63 -23.32 0.35
N VAL A 548 15.60 -22.47 0.76
CA VAL A 548 15.54 -21.67 2.00
C VAL A 548 15.07 -20.26 1.66
N TRP A 549 13.86 -19.92 2.13
CA TRP A 549 13.27 -18.61 1.86
C TRP A 549 14.04 -17.50 2.56
N ASN A 550 14.01 -16.29 2.16
CA ASN A 550 14.66 -15.14 2.81
C ASN A 550 16.11 -15.35 3.29
N TYR A 551 16.83 -16.29 2.67
CA TYR A 551 18.21 -16.61 3.00
C TYR A 551 19.15 -15.41 2.79
N ASP A 552 20.09 -15.22 3.72
CA ASP A 552 21.29 -14.41 3.53
C ASP A 552 22.56 -15.21 3.88
N TYR A 553 23.74 -14.66 3.56
CA TYR A 553 25.01 -15.36 3.74
C TYR A 553 25.41 -15.62 5.21
N ASN A 554 24.73 -15.03 6.18
CA ASN A 554 24.92 -15.27 7.61
C ASN A 554 24.04 -16.41 8.14
N TRP A 555 23.14 -16.97 7.31
CA TRP A 555 22.35 -18.13 7.68
C TRP A 555 23.17 -19.41 7.57
N LYS A 556 22.82 -20.40 8.39
CA LYS A 556 23.45 -21.74 8.39
C LYS A 556 22.41 -22.78 7.99
N VAL A 557 22.83 -23.67 7.08
CA VAL A 557 22.05 -24.84 6.69
C VAL A 557 22.85 -26.07 7.07
N GLU A 558 22.33 -26.85 8.00
CA GLU A 558 22.96 -28.05 8.56
C GLU A 558 22.05 -29.25 8.30
N VAL A 559 22.60 -30.37 7.88
CA VAL A 559 21.86 -31.61 7.67
C VAL A 559 22.64 -32.77 8.30
N THR A 560 21.93 -33.61 9.03
CA THR A 560 22.51 -34.83 9.60
C THR A 560 21.71 -36.07 9.17
N GLU A 561 22.40 -37.17 9.00
CA GLU A 561 21.85 -38.49 8.74
C GLU A 561 22.32 -39.43 9.87
N ASN A 562 21.38 -39.99 10.63
CA ASN A 562 21.70 -40.80 11.81
C ASN A 562 22.70 -40.14 12.78
N GLY A 563 22.59 -38.82 12.97
CA GLY A 563 23.48 -38.03 13.80
C GLY A 563 24.81 -37.66 13.15
N THR A 564 25.11 -38.12 11.93
CA THR A 564 26.33 -37.80 11.20
C THR A 564 26.09 -36.59 10.29
N PRO A 565 26.91 -35.51 10.39
CA PRO A 565 26.77 -34.37 9.50
C PRO A 565 27.05 -34.70 8.02
N LEU A 566 26.18 -34.18 7.14
CA LEU A 566 26.36 -34.25 5.70
C LEU A 566 26.94 -32.93 5.16
N THR A 567 27.67 -33.03 4.04
CA THR A 567 28.17 -31.84 3.34
C THR A 567 27.02 -31.14 2.61
N VAL A 568 26.72 -29.90 3.02
CA VAL A 568 25.73 -29.03 2.38
C VAL A 568 26.43 -28.17 1.34
N THR A 569 25.91 -28.16 0.12
CA THR A 569 26.42 -27.34 -1.01
C THR A 569 25.34 -26.38 -1.48
N LYS A 570 25.66 -25.09 -1.59
CA LYS A 570 24.77 -24.10 -2.22
C LYS A 570 24.77 -24.32 -3.73
N VAL A 571 23.59 -24.33 -4.33
CA VAL A 571 23.38 -24.54 -5.78
C VAL A 571 22.53 -23.45 -6.39
N TRP A 572 22.61 -23.29 -7.70
CA TRP A 572 21.82 -22.35 -8.46
C TRP A 572 21.00 -23.10 -9.49
N ASP A 573 19.77 -23.40 -9.14
CA ASP A 573 18.92 -24.26 -9.93
C ASP A 573 17.46 -23.77 -9.93
N TYR A 574 16.66 -24.35 -10.79
CA TYR A 574 15.24 -24.06 -10.91
C TYR A 574 14.44 -24.81 -9.84
N ASP A 575 13.46 -24.14 -9.25
CA ASP A 575 12.61 -24.78 -8.25
C ASP A 575 11.63 -25.78 -8.89
N PRO A 576 11.65 -27.07 -8.51
CA PRO A 576 10.84 -28.10 -9.14
C PRO A 576 9.35 -27.93 -8.82
N LEU A 577 9.02 -27.31 -7.67
CA LEU A 577 7.62 -27.09 -7.28
C LEU A 577 6.98 -26.03 -8.19
N HIS A 578 7.66 -24.91 -8.45
CA HIS A 578 7.15 -23.91 -9.40
C HIS A 578 7.10 -24.46 -10.84
N MET A 579 8.10 -25.28 -11.22
CA MET A 579 8.07 -25.98 -12.52
C MET A 579 6.78 -26.80 -12.69
N LEU A 580 6.39 -27.56 -11.65
CA LEU A 580 5.22 -28.43 -11.74
C LEU A 580 3.90 -27.68 -11.49
N ALA A 581 3.90 -26.74 -10.55
CA ALA A 581 2.68 -26.01 -10.17
C ALA A 581 2.24 -24.98 -11.23
N TYR A 582 3.18 -24.45 -12.02
CA TYR A 582 2.89 -23.39 -12.97
C TYR A 582 3.38 -23.65 -14.39
N THR A 583 4.70 -23.82 -14.60
CA THR A 583 5.27 -23.95 -15.95
C THR A 583 4.68 -25.16 -16.70
N TYR A 584 4.56 -26.31 -16.01
CA TYR A 584 3.92 -27.51 -16.55
C TYR A 584 2.45 -27.27 -16.92
N GLU A 585 1.69 -26.66 -16.02
CA GLU A 585 0.26 -26.41 -16.24
C GLU A 585 0.01 -25.49 -17.44
N ARG A 586 0.82 -24.44 -17.60
CA ARG A 586 0.78 -23.54 -18.76
C ARG A 586 1.00 -24.28 -20.07
N TYR A 587 2.07 -25.06 -20.15
CA TYR A 587 2.40 -25.81 -21.35
C TYR A 587 1.40 -26.93 -21.65
N ARG A 588 0.90 -27.60 -20.61
CA ARG A 588 -0.13 -28.64 -20.76
C ARG A 588 -1.42 -28.07 -21.36
N ASN A 589 -1.79 -26.86 -20.98
CA ASN A 589 -2.99 -26.18 -21.47
C ASN A 589 -2.76 -25.46 -22.82
N GLY A 590 -1.57 -25.52 -23.40
CA GLY A 590 -1.24 -24.84 -24.67
C GLY A 590 -1.22 -23.31 -24.54
N GLU A 591 -0.99 -22.81 -23.35
CA GLU A 591 -0.94 -21.40 -23.06
C GLU A 591 0.48 -20.85 -23.24
N ASN A 592 0.58 -19.56 -23.64
CA ASN A 592 1.86 -18.90 -23.77
C ASN A 592 2.55 -18.81 -22.38
N ALA A 593 3.82 -19.21 -22.35
CA ALA A 593 4.62 -19.30 -21.13
C ALA A 593 5.26 -17.96 -20.77
N GLY A 594 4.46 -17.01 -20.26
CA GLY A 594 4.99 -15.88 -19.51
C GLY A 594 5.37 -16.28 -18.07
N HIS A 595 6.32 -15.58 -17.47
CA HIS A 595 6.68 -15.73 -16.05
C HIS A 595 7.18 -17.13 -15.65
N LEU A 596 8.02 -17.73 -16.50
CA LEU A 596 8.60 -19.05 -16.26
C LEU A 596 9.44 -19.10 -15.00
N THR A 597 9.64 -20.32 -14.48
CA THR A 597 10.52 -20.57 -13.32
C THR A 597 11.88 -19.93 -13.52
N SER A 598 12.32 -19.17 -12.53
CA SER A 598 13.64 -18.55 -12.47
C SER A 598 14.62 -19.40 -11.68
N LYS A 599 15.91 -19.22 -11.91
CA LYS A 599 16.91 -19.87 -11.07
C LYS A 599 16.90 -19.27 -9.67
N CYS A 600 16.91 -20.15 -8.68
CA CYS A 600 16.94 -19.83 -7.27
C CYS A 600 18.39 -19.84 -6.77
N PHE A 601 18.85 -18.78 -6.12
CA PHE A 601 20.22 -18.67 -5.56
C PHE A 601 20.26 -19.01 -4.06
N HIS A 602 19.14 -19.32 -3.45
CA HIS A 602 18.99 -19.74 -2.05
C HIS A 602 18.63 -21.22 -1.92
N MET A 603 19.06 -22.05 -2.87
CA MET A 603 18.88 -23.48 -2.87
C MET A 603 20.17 -24.21 -2.43
N PHE A 604 19.99 -25.26 -1.65
CA PHE A 604 21.07 -26.08 -1.11
C PHE A 604 20.84 -27.54 -1.46
N LYS A 605 21.94 -28.29 -1.51
CA LYS A 605 21.93 -29.71 -1.85
C LYS A 605 22.77 -30.50 -0.85
N VAL A 606 22.31 -31.71 -0.50
CA VAL A 606 23.04 -32.74 0.21
C VAL A 606 22.86 -34.08 -0.49
N THR A 607 23.78 -35.02 -0.26
CA THR A 607 23.66 -36.41 -0.73
C THR A 607 23.55 -37.33 0.47
N ALA A 608 22.45 -38.07 0.57
CA ALA A 608 22.22 -39.06 1.60
C ALA A 608 22.89 -40.41 1.26
N SER A 609 23.13 -41.26 2.25
CA SER A 609 23.79 -42.56 2.06
C SER A 609 22.91 -43.61 1.37
N ALA A 610 21.58 -43.52 1.55
CA ALA A 610 20.60 -44.45 0.98
C ALA A 610 19.28 -43.72 0.61
N PRO A 611 18.40 -44.31 -0.21
CA PRO A 611 17.19 -43.67 -0.68
C PRO A 611 16.07 -43.54 0.39
N ASP A 612 16.17 -44.27 1.48
CA ASP A 612 15.14 -44.43 2.52
C ASP A 612 15.58 -43.90 3.92
N THR A 613 16.73 -43.23 4.00
CA THR A 613 17.21 -42.67 5.26
C THR A 613 16.48 -41.38 5.62
N THR A 614 16.25 -41.17 6.90
CA THR A 614 15.71 -39.89 7.43
C THR A 614 16.84 -38.87 7.56
N LEU A 615 16.58 -37.64 7.10
CA LEU A 615 17.48 -36.52 7.27
C LEU A 615 16.91 -35.51 8.27
N GLU A 616 17.75 -35.13 9.25
CA GLU A 616 17.43 -34.02 10.14
C GLU A 616 18.01 -32.72 9.55
N ILE A 617 17.13 -31.85 9.13
CA ILE A 617 17.49 -30.58 8.47
C ILE A 617 17.27 -29.46 9.48
N LYS A 618 18.29 -28.62 9.63
CA LYS A 618 18.30 -27.48 10.53
C LYS A 618 18.78 -26.25 9.78
N VAL A 619 17.94 -25.23 9.74
CA VAL A 619 18.27 -23.91 9.20
C VAL A 619 18.29 -22.92 10.35
N THR A 620 19.36 -22.16 10.49
CA THR A 620 19.51 -21.12 11.53
C THR A 620 19.69 -19.77 10.84
N ASP A 621 18.82 -18.82 11.13
CA ASP A 621 18.91 -17.48 10.58
C ASP A 621 20.01 -16.64 11.27
N ARG A 622 20.24 -15.43 10.78
CA ARG A 622 21.27 -14.52 11.33
C ARG A 622 20.98 -14.06 12.78
N PHE A 623 19.74 -14.20 13.25
CA PHE A 623 19.32 -13.84 14.61
C PHE A 623 19.36 -15.02 15.57
N GLY A 624 19.70 -16.21 15.08
CA GLY A 624 19.76 -17.44 15.88
C GLY A 624 18.42 -18.19 15.99
N ASN A 625 17.38 -17.78 15.26
CA ASN A 625 16.16 -18.57 15.18
C ASN A 625 16.43 -19.87 14.41
N VAL A 626 15.88 -20.97 14.91
CA VAL A 626 16.12 -22.31 14.37
C VAL A 626 14.84 -22.87 13.77
N TYR A 627 14.93 -23.34 12.53
CA TYR A 627 13.88 -23.97 11.77
C TYR A 627 14.29 -25.39 11.42
N THR A 628 13.43 -26.36 11.67
CA THR A 628 13.79 -27.79 11.53
C THR A 628 12.77 -28.57 10.73
N GLU A 629 13.24 -29.60 10.03
CA GLU A 629 12.41 -30.62 9.40
C GLU A 629 13.09 -31.98 9.56
N SER A 630 12.38 -32.98 10.10
CA SER A 630 12.77 -34.38 10.03
C SER A 630 12.17 -34.97 8.74
N MET A 631 12.99 -35.06 7.71
CA MET A 631 12.59 -35.49 6.37
C MET A 631 12.69 -37.01 6.25
N THR A 632 11.56 -37.69 6.40
CA THR A 632 11.45 -39.12 6.07
C THR A 632 11.49 -39.34 4.56
N ARG A 633 12.31 -40.27 4.11
CA ARG A 633 12.46 -40.61 2.69
C ARG A 633 12.01 -42.05 2.41
N PRO A 634 11.52 -42.39 1.19
CA PRO A 634 11.32 -41.46 0.07
C PRO A 634 10.20 -40.45 0.35
N LYS A 635 10.44 -39.17 0.02
CA LYS A 635 9.45 -38.09 0.16
C LYS A 635 8.75 -37.87 -1.17
N ASP A 636 7.49 -38.26 -1.26
CA ASP A 636 6.67 -38.14 -2.48
C ASP A 636 6.56 -36.67 -2.93
N PHE A 637 6.72 -36.45 -4.24
CA PHE A 637 6.68 -35.14 -4.84
C PHE A 637 5.39 -34.93 -5.64
N LYS A 638 4.46 -34.18 -5.04
CA LYS A 638 3.22 -33.68 -5.66
C LYS A 638 2.97 -32.27 -5.17
N VAL A 639 2.45 -31.39 -6.03
CA VAL A 639 2.15 -29.99 -5.66
C VAL A 639 1.28 -29.93 -4.40
N GLN A 640 0.29 -30.82 -4.27
CA GLN A 640 -0.62 -30.88 -3.12
C GLN A 640 0.08 -31.16 -1.77
N ASN A 641 1.26 -31.78 -1.80
CA ASN A 641 2.03 -32.04 -0.57
C ASN A 641 2.67 -30.75 -0.02
N TYR A 642 2.71 -29.69 -0.81
CA TYR A 642 3.24 -28.37 -0.48
C TYR A 642 2.15 -27.32 -0.25
N TYR A 643 0.88 -27.72 -0.23
CA TYR A 643 -0.23 -26.82 0.10
C TYR A 643 -0.10 -26.35 1.55
N TRP A 644 -0.35 -25.05 1.79
CA TRP A 644 -0.27 -24.49 3.14
C TRP A 644 -1.22 -25.19 4.13
N SER A 645 -2.37 -25.72 3.67
CA SER A 645 -3.29 -26.50 4.51
C SER A 645 -2.69 -27.81 5.03
N LYS A 646 -1.61 -28.31 4.42
CA LYS A 646 -0.85 -29.48 4.85
C LYS A 646 0.32 -29.14 5.78
N MET A 647 0.61 -27.85 5.97
CA MET A 647 1.76 -27.36 6.75
C MET A 647 1.34 -26.77 8.11
N LYS A 648 0.04 -26.82 8.43
CA LYS A 648 -0.52 -26.30 9.70
C LYS A 648 -0.21 -27.21 10.88
#